data_b2090928eff7301fa67571ef367b5529
#
_entry.id   b2090928eff7301fa67571ef367b5529
#
_cell.length_a   1.000
_cell.length_b   1.000
_cell.length_c   1.000
_cell.angle_alpha   90.00
_cell.angle_beta   90.00
_cell.angle_gamma   90.00
#
_symmetry.space_group_name_H-M   'P 1'
#
loop_
_entity.id
_entity.type
_entity.pdbx_description
1 polymer ?
#
loop_
_entity_poly.entity_id
_entity_poly.type
_entity_poly.pdbx_seq_one_letter_code
_entity_poly.pdbx_strand_id
1 'polypeptide(L)'
;MQKQAKYLIDDMKFHVAGIATSWDYDNRISPSLTEPFPGVLADDGSGFGVTIKRDFQPQSAGKLAFEFWYSSDNADGVRLHMLSSDGRTLWDVTADEGELTFCGQKTGVPTAAGITRGKVSFDLDTHAAAFIRNGKTVGTAKLPDTKDVSRVVFGTTGSTALHVTPMKFRLTADFLANESFLCTGGGDGGFPEAWRLDGDFEIRTHTAANPQMDYTYAAVSAKGGSRHTALLPLARKAESDLACEGYFLLPEGADGASFTLMADGKDVFGVHTSDGAFLAPDGACLRRFTANVWQLVRFETSDSRVTVKIDGKVCGEFPFTPPENTPIDALCVSFAPSADGTLCFTDLVCEDRIEYSDYCPEPKTVRHPDYEVGVNVCNMWREGHHFGWDRITYFTDNTPLIGPYDEGNPEVADWEIKFMTEHGITYQHFCWYCPDPLINFPIKRSRMDSALRDGFMNARYSDKMKFIIMWENNGYRNTNPDDFKNYVWKYWCEYFFTDPRYLKIDNKPLLSLWSLKFIEHWGGEEQAAELVKFMNEDIKNYGCDGILLMATASASASAPDAARYRTMSDYCDITYAYHYGSDGARPEHQLRCIELLNALHESDAGMAPFMQTVSVGFNSAPWHGADARCPLISLEDYETVLRSVKRHGDESAGAWYDKLFMMSTWNEYGEGTYIMPSGIHGFGYLDKIREVFVPESGVCDNLLPDENQNKRLCTLRIPDRVMIRRLGFEPSEEGKAPNTVTKAFDFSRREDTAFWRGFNGAVESVYTGDRLDLRITGSHEHYSLISASDAPLCKAGEVSHIRLRVRSRAGASRIRLAFLTDTDKRWASSKCTKNMALPASEEYAELLFYPGKFETWIGEITDIRIDNMEPLPLEIAGIDFMTYAEPPEGDPAVFVRGEKMRLAFQPRLAEDGSMLVSLDPGTCGFRAFALYHEYDRVKRQLAVASKDTEAVFTEGVGCVLVNGKSRVLKHPLAMRDGLPTLALDELCGIFGIPFRFDGKHLMIEDH
;
A
#
# COMPACT_ATOMS: atom_id res chain seq x y z
N MET A 1 9.11 30.81 -7.70
CA MET A 1 9.44 29.55 -7.01
C MET A 1 8.37 28.57 -7.37
N GLN A 2 8.70 27.44 -7.95
CA GLN A 2 7.73 26.35 -8.17
C GLN A 2 7.28 25.84 -6.80
N LYS A 3 5.99 25.91 -6.52
CA LYS A 3 5.45 25.34 -5.28
C LYS A 3 5.47 23.82 -5.39
N GLN A 4 6.02 23.20 -4.37
CA GLN A 4 6.16 21.75 -4.23
C GLN A 4 4.85 21.13 -3.70
N ALA A 5 4.78 19.80 -3.70
CA ALA A 5 3.65 19.08 -3.13
C ALA A 5 3.35 19.54 -1.69
N LYS A 6 2.08 19.75 -1.35
CA LYS A 6 1.65 20.19 -0.02
C LYS A 6 1.69 19.08 1.01
N TYR A 7 1.42 17.84 0.59
CA TYR A 7 1.60 16.64 1.40
C TYR A 7 2.99 16.07 1.13
N LEU A 8 3.91 16.27 2.06
CA LEU A 8 5.29 15.78 1.97
C LEU A 8 5.42 14.34 2.49
N ILE A 9 4.58 13.97 3.44
CA ILE A 9 4.36 12.62 3.96
C ILE A 9 2.85 12.50 4.18
N ASP A 10 2.22 11.50 3.58
CA ASP A 10 0.83 11.14 3.85
C ASP A 10 0.74 9.65 4.18
N ASP A 11 1.58 9.24 5.10
CA ASP A 11 1.73 7.88 5.57
C ASP A 11 0.76 7.64 6.71
N MET A 12 -0.52 7.58 6.37
CA MET A 12 -1.58 7.38 7.35
C MET A 12 -1.54 6.00 7.98
N LYS A 13 -0.68 5.09 7.48
CA LYS A 13 -0.64 3.69 7.94
C LYS A 13 0.73 3.06 7.75
N PHE A 14 1.21 2.42 8.80
CA PHE A 14 2.21 1.38 8.68
C PHE A 14 1.58 0.10 8.15
N HIS A 15 2.32 -0.60 7.33
CA HIS A 15 1.75 -1.62 6.44
C HIS A 15 1.49 -2.96 7.14
N VAL A 16 0.41 -3.64 6.73
CA VAL A 16 0.03 -5.01 7.17
C VAL A 16 1.11 -6.07 6.89
N ALA A 17 2.03 -5.80 5.98
CA ALA A 17 3.05 -6.76 5.54
C ALA A 17 4.48 -6.39 5.94
N GLY A 18 4.67 -5.42 6.82
CA GLY A 18 5.99 -4.95 7.22
C GLY A 18 6.12 -3.43 7.23
N ILE A 19 7.35 -2.94 7.25
CA ILE A 19 7.64 -1.52 7.21
C ILE A 19 7.48 -1.01 5.78
N ALA A 20 6.80 0.13 5.62
CA ALA A 20 6.61 0.75 4.32
C ALA A 20 7.96 1.04 3.64
N THR A 21 8.05 0.83 2.33
CA THR A 21 9.29 1.00 1.55
C THR A 21 9.80 2.42 1.50
N SER A 22 8.94 3.39 1.77
CA SER A 22 9.32 4.80 1.92
C SER A 22 10.18 5.07 3.16
N TRP A 23 10.24 4.13 4.11
CA TRP A 23 11.03 4.24 5.33
C TRP A 23 12.32 3.44 5.23
N ASP A 24 13.44 4.10 5.49
CA ASP A 24 14.73 3.47 5.68
C ASP A 24 14.84 3.00 7.13
N TYR A 25 15.08 1.74 7.35
CA TYR A 25 15.09 1.13 8.66
C TYR A 25 16.30 0.22 8.88
N ASP A 26 16.63 0.05 10.12
CA ASP A 26 17.70 -0.79 10.61
C ASP A 26 17.31 -2.28 10.53
N ASN A 27 18.22 -3.16 10.13
CA ASN A 27 18.00 -4.61 10.07
C ASN A 27 17.66 -5.25 11.42
N ARG A 28 17.94 -4.57 12.51
CA ARG A 28 17.56 -5.01 13.86
C ARG A 28 16.09 -4.84 14.17
N ILE A 29 15.35 -4.20 13.28
CA ILE A 29 13.91 -4.01 13.43
C ILE A 29 13.18 -5.21 12.88
N SER A 30 12.35 -5.82 13.71
CA SER A 30 11.37 -6.81 13.28
C SER A 30 10.01 -6.16 13.12
N PRO A 31 9.36 -6.27 11.96
CA PRO A 31 7.95 -5.92 11.88
C PRO A 31 7.15 -6.93 12.69
N SER A 32 6.65 -6.50 13.83
CA SER A 32 5.74 -7.29 14.65
C SER A 32 4.30 -6.93 14.30
N LEU A 33 3.48 -7.94 14.15
CA LEU A 33 2.10 -7.81 13.69
C LEU A 33 1.16 -8.33 14.78
N THR A 34 1.09 -7.65 15.93
CA THR A 34 0.13 -8.01 16.98
C THR A 34 -1.24 -7.41 16.69
N GLU A 35 -2.28 -8.26 16.69
CA GLU A 35 -3.67 -7.80 16.65
C GLU A 35 -3.97 -6.83 17.82
N PRO A 36 -4.81 -5.80 17.60
CA PRO A 36 -5.55 -5.45 16.37
C PRO A 36 -4.78 -4.51 15.43
N PHE A 37 -3.54 -4.22 15.68
CA PHE A 37 -2.77 -3.18 15.01
C PHE A 37 -1.61 -3.75 14.20
N PRO A 38 -1.70 -3.79 12.88
CA PRO A 38 -0.61 -4.23 12.04
C PRO A 38 0.51 -3.20 11.95
N GLY A 39 1.75 -3.65 12.14
CA GLY A 39 2.95 -2.86 11.95
C GLY A 39 3.60 -2.41 13.25
N VAL A 40 4.45 -3.25 13.81
CA VAL A 40 5.20 -2.98 15.04
C VAL A 40 6.68 -2.98 14.74
N LEU A 41 7.36 -2.02 15.31
CA LEU A 41 8.82 -2.01 15.40
C LEU A 41 9.22 -2.55 16.77
N ALA A 42 9.98 -3.63 16.80
CA ALA A 42 10.56 -4.16 18.02
C ALA A 42 12.08 -4.18 17.91
N ASP A 43 12.76 -3.80 18.97
CA ASP A 43 14.19 -4.03 19.09
C ASP A 43 14.45 -5.56 19.06
N ASP A 44 15.52 -5.99 18.41
CA ASP A 44 15.96 -7.39 18.36
C ASP A 44 16.60 -7.86 19.68
N GLY A 45 16.56 -7.05 20.71
CA GLY A 45 17.19 -7.31 22.01
C GLY A 45 18.69 -6.99 22.03
N SER A 46 19.25 -6.37 21.00
CA SER A 46 20.66 -6.00 20.94
C SER A 46 21.05 -4.88 21.93
N GLY A 47 20.08 -4.14 22.42
CA GLY A 47 20.29 -3.03 23.35
C GLY A 47 20.80 -1.73 22.73
N PHE A 48 20.92 -1.67 21.41
CA PHE A 48 21.45 -0.48 20.71
C PHE A 48 20.42 0.60 20.45
N GLY A 49 19.13 0.36 20.68
CA GLY A 49 18.07 1.20 20.20
C GLY A 49 17.94 1.13 18.66
N VAL A 50 16.74 1.28 18.15
CA VAL A 50 16.47 1.16 16.72
C VAL A 50 15.78 2.40 16.18
N THR A 51 16.03 2.73 14.93
CA THR A 51 15.42 3.88 14.27
C THR A 51 14.91 3.53 12.90
N ILE A 52 13.82 4.19 12.50
CA ILE A 52 13.38 4.28 11.12
C ILE A 52 13.47 5.73 10.68
N LYS A 53 13.81 5.93 9.42
CA LYS A 53 14.05 7.25 8.83
C LYS A 53 13.23 7.38 7.56
N ARG A 54 12.68 8.56 7.34
CA ARG A 54 12.02 8.88 6.09
C ARG A 54 12.49 10.21 5.57
N ASP A 55 13.00 10.18 4.33
CA ASP A 55 13.33 11.38 3.60
C ASP A 55 12.11 11.89 2.84
N PHE A 56 11.97 13.20 2.81
CA PHE A 56 10.98 13.90 2.04
C PHE A 56 11.63 15.07 1.29
N GLN A 57 10.87 15.74 0.43
CA GLN A 57 11.36 16.86 -0.34
C GLN A 57 11.84 17.99 0.58
N PRO A 58 13.12 18.43 0.52
CA PRO A 58 13.64 19.48 1.39
C PRO A 58 12.81 20.77 1.32
N GLN A 59 12.47 21.31 2.49
CA GLN A 59 11.77 22.59 2.64
C GLN A 59 12.69 23.58 3.32
N SER A 60 12.84 24.79 2.76
CA SER A 60 13.70 25.84 3.31
C SER A 60 12.96 27.06 3.82
N ALA A 61 11.64 27.10 3.67
CA ALA A 61 10.78 28.22 4.07
C ALA A 61 9.34 27.76 4.28
N GLY A 62 8.53 28.60 4.91
CA GLY A 62 7.09 28.41 5.06
C GLY A 62 6.69 27.68 6.34
N LYS A 63 5.39 27.43 6.46
CA LYS A 63 4.77 26.76 7.62
C LYS A 63 4.51 25.31 7.32
N LEU A 64 4.92 24.45 8.26
CA LEU A 64 4.71 23.02 8.19
C LEU A 64 3.98 22.52 9.43
N ALA A 65 3.26 21.41 9.25
CA ALA A 65 2.62 20.68 10.33
C ALA A 65 2.90 19.20 10.20
N PHE A 66 3.42 18.60 11.27
CA PHE A 66 3.64 17.17 11.38
C PHE A 66 2.66 16.58 12.37
N GLU A 67 1.74 15.75 11.88
CA GLU A 67 0.77 15.03 12.69
C GLU A 67 1.22 13.57 12.83
N PHE A 68 1.14 13.04 14.03
CA PHE A 68 1.54 11.67 14.31
C PHE A 68 0.61 10.98 15.30
N TRP A 69 0.53 9.68 15.10
CA TRP A 69 -0.17 8.76 15.98
C TRP A 69 0.63 7.46 16.06
N TYR A 70 1.02 7.06 17.27
CA TYR A 70 1.64 5.77 17.53
C TYR A 70 1.09 5.15 18.82
N SER A 71 1.25 3.84 18.97
CA SER A 71 1.00 3.12 20.22
C SER A 71 2.30 2.46 20.66
N SER A 72 2.58 2.48 21.94
CA SER A 72 3.74 1.82 22.52
C SER A 72 3.36 0.99 23.75
N ASP A 73 4.01 -0.16 23.92
CA ASP A 73 3.81 -1.03 25.08
C ASP A 73 4.52 -0.45 26.33
N ASN A 74 5.52 0.40 26.11
CA ASN A 74 6.26 1.10 27.18
C ASN A 74 5.90 2.58 27.21
N ALA A 75 5.86 3.15 28.41
CA ALA A 75 5.61 4.57 28.61
C ALA A 75 6.77 5.44 28.10
N ASP A 76 7.99 4.99 28.29
CA ASP A 76 9.22 5.73 27.99
C ASP A 76 10.03 5.09 26.86
N GLY A 77 11.02 5.82 26.36
CA GLY A 77 11.97 5.33 25.35
C GLY A 77 11.61 5.64 23.89
N VAL A 78 10.52 6.35 23.64
CA VAL A 78 10.15 6.77 22.27
C VAL A 78 10.81 8.08 21.91
N ARG A 79 11.32 8.18 20.68
CA ARG A 79 11.92 9.40 20.11
C ARG A 79 11.43 9.69 18.72
N LEU A 80 11.06 10.93 18.47
CA LEU A 80 10.67 11.46 17.18
C LEU A 80 11.48 12.73 16.91
N HIS A 81 12.25 12.75 15.83
CA HIS A 81 13.10 13.86 15.44
C HIS A 81 12.78 14.34 14.04
N MET A 82 12.82 15.65 13.83
CA MET A 82 12.79 16.27 12.51
C MET A 82 14.19 16.85 12.24
N LEU A 83 14.78 16.47 11.11
CA LEU A 83 16.16 16.78 10.77
C LEU A 83 16.27 17.58 9.49
N SER A 84 17.32 18.39 9.41
CA SER A 84 17.79 19.02 8.17
C SER A 84 18.63 18.04 7.32
N SER A 85 18.89 18.42 6.08
CA SER A 85 19.71 17.62 5.15
C SER A 85 21.16 17.44 5.61
N ASP A 86 21.67 18.32 6.48
CA ASP A 86 23.00 18.22 7.10
C ASP A 86 22.97 17.43 8.43
N GLY A 87 21.85 16.82 8.79
CA GLY A 87 21.70 15.95 9.93
C GLY A 87 21.43 16.65 11.27
N ARG A 88 21.32 17.99 11.28
CA ARG A 88 20.98 18.74 12.50
C ARG A 88 19.50 18.55 12.87
N THR A 89 19.24 18.35 14.16
CA THR A 89 17.88 18.31 14.69
C THR A 89 17.23 19.67 14.69
N LEU A 90 16.09 19.79 14.01
CA LEU A 90 15.27 21.00 13.99
C LEU A 90 14.39 21.05 15.26
N TRP A 91 13.69 19.97 15.52
CA TRP A 91 12.92 19.75 16.76
C TRP A 91 12.84 18.26 17.09
N ASP A 92 12.55 17.93 18.33
CA ASP A 92 12.31 16.57 18.78
C ASP A 92 11.16 16.48 19.80
N VAL A 93 10.52 15.31 19.84
CA VAL A 93 9.60 14.90 20.89
C VAL A 93 10.12 13.60 21.46
N THR A 94 10.35 13.56 22.76
CA THR A 94 10.82 12.34 23.44
C THR A 94 9.90 11.96 24.60
N ALA A 95 9.85 10.66 24.89
CA ALA A 95 9.15 10.09 26.03
C ALA A 95 10.18 9.47 26.97
N ASP A 96 10.57 10.20 27.99
CA ASP A 96 11.59 9.79 28.95
C ASP A 96 11.20 10.21 30.39
N GLU A 97 11.63 9.45 31.39
CA GLU A 97 11.44 9.75 32.80
C GLU A 97 9.97 10.05 33.20
N GLY A 98 9.02 9.36 32.57
CA GLY A 98 7.59 9.49 32.88
C GLY A 98 6.93 10.74 32.31
N GLU A 99 7.60 11.49 31.41
CA GLU A 99 7.07 12.73 30.84
C GLU A 99 7.48 12.91 29.37
N LEU A 100 6.60 13.52 28.59
CA LEU A 100 6.94 13.97 27.23
C LEU A 100 7.79 15.23 27.30
N THR A 101 8.84 15.30 26.50
CA THR A 101 9.63 16.51 26.30
C THR A 101 9.51 17.01 24.85
N PHE A 102 9.68 18.30 24.67
CA PHE A 102 9.73 18.96 23.36
C PHE A 102 10.95 19.86 23.29
N CYS A 103 11.87 19.60 22.35
CA CYS A 103 13.13 20.30 22.22
C CYS A 103 13.90 20.36 23.56
N GLY A 104 13.94 19.23 24.27
CA GLY A 104 14.60 19.10 25.58
C GLY A 104 13.90 19.76 26.77
N GLN A 105 12.70 20.34 26.56
CA GLN A 105 11.90 20.95 27.62
C GLN A 105 10.73 20.05 28.04
N LYS A 106 10.53 19.88 29.34
CA LYS A 106 9.39 19.14 29.90
C LYS A 106 8.07 19.82 29.56
N THR A 107 7.08 19.03 29.11
CA THR A 107 5.79 19.56 28.67
C THR A 107 4.69 19.51 29.75
N GLY A 108 4.94 18.86 30.87
CA GLY A 108 3.92 18.55 31.87
C GLY A 108 2.96 17.43 31.48
N VAL A 109 3.18 16.79 30.32
CA VAL A 109 2.34 15.68 29.82
C VAL A 109 2.99 14.36 30.22
N PRO A 110 2.35 13.54 31.06
CA PRO A 110 2.91 12.26 31.47
C PRO A 110 2.97 11.28 30.27
N THR A 111 4.02 10.47 30.25
CA THR A 111 4.10 9.33 29.34
C THR A 111 3.17 8.22 29.82
N ALA A 112 2.60 7.49 28.88
CA ALA A 112 1.78 6.31 29.18
C ALA A 112 1.98 5.27 28.09
N ALA A 113 1.93 4.00 28.44
CA ALA A 113 1.75 2.94 27.44
C ALA A 113 0.41 3.10 26.73
N GLY A 114 0.35 2.68 25.48
CA GLY A 114 -0.83 2.81 24.63
C GLY A 114 -0.69 3.91 23.59
N ILE A 115 -1.82 4.49 23.18
CA ILE A 115 -1.88 5.40 22.02
C ILE A 115 -1.42 6.81 22.41
N THR A 116 -0.42 7.31 21.67
CA THR A 116 0.05 8.69 21.73
C THR A 116 -0.25 9.38 20.40
N ARG A 117 -0.89 10.56 20.48
CA ARG A 117 -1.22 11.41 19.32
C ARG A 117 -0.66 12.80 19.56
N GLY A 118 -0.19 13.44 18.51
CA GLY A 118 0.32 14.79 18.61
C GLY A 118 0.49 15.48 17.26
N LYS A 119 0.72 16.79 17.33
CA LYS A 119 0.99 17.64 16.17
C LYS A 119 2.13 18.60 16.55
N VAL A 120 3.13 18.70 15.70
CA VAL A 120 4.12 19.76 15.76
C VAL A 120 3.87 20.71 14.61
N SER A 121 3.43 21.94 14.93
CA SER A 121 3.36 23.04 13.97
C SER A 121 4.64 23.84 14.04
N PHE A 122 5.28 24.09 12.91
CA PHE A 122 6.53 24.83 12.89
C PHE A 122 6.63 25.74 11.64
N ASP A 123 7.32 26.85 11.83
CA ASP A 123 7.45 27.90 10.83
C ASP A 123 8.96 28.18 10.62
N LEU A 124 9.43 27.88 9.42
CA LEU A 124 10.83 28.02 9.04
C LEU A 124 11.23 29.48 8.84
N ASP A 125 10.27 30.37 8.55
CA ASP A 125 10.54 31.80 8.35
C ASP A 125 10.70 32.56 9.67
N THR A 126 9.89 32.20 10.67
CA THR A 126 9.93 32.81 12.01
C THR A 126 10.76 32.00 13.03
N HIS A 127 11.25 30.83 12.64
CA HIS A 127 11.99 29.92 13.50
C HIS A 127 11.24 29.57 14.80
N ALA A 128 9.95 29.30 14.70
CA ALA A 128 9.10 28.95 15.84
C ALA A 128 8.43 27.59 15.65
N ALA A 129 8.29 26.86 16.76
CA ALA A 129 7.55 25.60 16.76
C ALA A 129 6.66 25.49 17.99
N ALA A 130 5.54 24.77 17.84
CA ALA A 130 4.61 24.45 18.91
C ALA A 130 4.26 22.95 18.85
N PHE A 131 4.37 22.27 19.99
CA PHE A 131 3.87 20.92 20.17
C PHE A 131 2.46 20.97 20.74
N ILE A 132 1.55 20.33 20.05
CA ILE A 132 0.11 20.32 20.33
C ILE A 132 -0.29 18.89 20.67
N ARG A 133 -0.95 18.69 21.80
CA ARG A 133 -1.52 17.43 22.21
C ARG A 133 -2.95 17.62 22.69
N ASN A 134 -3.84 16.71 22.30
CA ASN A 134 -5.27 16.80 22.60
C ASN A 134 -5.86 18.19 22.29
N GLY A 135 -5.44 18.79 21.17
CA GLY A 135 -5.89 20.10 20.71
C GLY A 135 -5.27 21.29 21.46
N LYS A 136 -4.43 21.09 22.48
CA LYS A 136 -3.81 22.14 23.28
C LYS A 136 -2.30 22.23 23.05
N THR A 137 -1.77 23.44 23.03
CA THR A 137 -0.33 23.68 23.00
C THR A 137 0.28 23.31 24.36
N VAL A 138 1.17 22.30 24.37
CA VAL A 138 1.85 21.79 25.55
C VAL A 138 3.33 22.15 25.61
N GLY A 139 3.91 22.63 24.51
CA GLY A 139 5.30 23.07 24.42
C GLY A 139 5.50 24.04 23.27
N THR A 140 6.42 24.97 23.44
CA THR A 140 6.88 25.88 22.36
C THR A 140 8.39 25.93 22.36
N ALA A 141 8.99 26.07 21.17
CA ALA A 141 10.43 26.17 21.02
C ALA A 141 10.80 27.16 19.92
N LYS A 142 12.00 27.76 20.08
CA LYS A 142 12.66 28.47 19.00
C LYS A 142 13.51 27.46 18.23
N LEU A 143 13.28 27.38 16.93
CA LEU A 143 14.01 26.46 16.05
C LEU A 143 15.45 26.96 15.80
N PRO A 144 16.44 26.06 15.68
CA PRO A 144 17.77 26.42 15.21
C PRO A 144 17.72 26.91 13.77
N ASP A 145 18.68 27.76 13.41
CA ASP A 145 18.89 28.15 12.02
C ASP A 145 19.47 26.97 11.24
N THR A 146 18.65 26.40 10.34
CA THR A 146 19.03 25.27 9.50
C THR A 146 18.82 25.65 8.04
N LYS A 147 19.56 25.02 7.13
CA LYS A 147 19.44 25.24 5.69
C LYS A 147 18.06 24.83 5.17
N ASP A 148 17.53 23.74 5.66
CA ASP A 148 16.27 23.12 5.25
C ASP A 148 15.77 22.16 6.34
N VAL A 149 14.64 21.52 6.07
CA VAL A 149 14.16 20.32 6.74
C VAL A 149 13.83 19.26 5.69
N SER A 150 14.27 18.02 5.90
CA SER A 150 14.21 16.99 4.86
C SER A 150 14.03 15.55 5.36
N ARG A 151 14.08 15.31 6.68
CA ARG A 151 14.04 13.95 7.22
C ARG A 151 13.29 13.89 8.54
N VAL A 152 12.46 12.87 8.71
CA VAL A 152 11.92 12.46 10.02
C VAL A 152 12.59 11.17 10.46
N VAL A 153 12.91 11.08 11.76
CA VAL A 153 13.45 9.88 12.40
C VAL A 153 12.54 9.52 13.57
N PHE A 154 12.09 8.28 13.60
CA PHE A 154 11.32 7.72 14.69
C PHE A 154 12.02 6.48 15.23
N GLY A 155 12.07 6.33 16.56
CA GLY A 155 12.80 5.21 17.12
C GLY A 155 12.73 5.08 18.63
N THR A 156 13.62 4.27 19.17
CA THR A 156 13.76 3.95 20.59
C THR A 156 15.10 4.40 21.15
N THR A 157 15.20 4.46 22.48
CA THR A 157 16.44 4.78 23.18
C THR A 157 16.89 3.62 24.05
N GLY A 158 17.74 2.75 23.58
CA GLY A 158 18.45 1.79 24.44
C GLY A 158 17.74 0.45 24.66
N SER A 159 18.05 -0.22 25.72
CA SER A 159 18.02 -1.65 25.96
C SER A 159 16.67 -2.34 26.17
N THR A 160 15.58 -1.70 25.92
CA THR A 160 14.25 -2.30 26.15
C THR A 160 13.57 -2.56 24.84
N ALA A 161 13.09 -3.78 24.62
CA ALA A 161 12.20 -4.06 23.51
C ALA A 161 11.01 -3.11 23.58
N LEU A 162 10.93 -2.18 22.63
CA LEU A 162 9.84 -1.25 22.50
C LEU A 162 8.99 -1.66 21.31
N HIS A 163 7.77 -2.06 21.59
CA HIS A 163 6.76 -2.30 20.56
C HIS A 163 6.03 -0.99 20.29
N VAL A 164 6.04 -0.54 19.06
CA VAL A 164 5.37 0.68 18.63
C VAL A 164 4.35 0.36 17.55
N THR A 165 3.08 0.62 17.84
CA THR A 165 1.93 0.37 16.93
C THR A 165 0.75 1.28 17.23
N PRO A 166 -0.12 1.53 16.25
CA PRO A 166 0.19 1.75 14.83
C PRO A 166 0.92 3.08 14.68
N MET A 167 1.53 3.32 13.54
CA MET A 167 2.07 4.64 13.23
C MET A 167 1.26 5.26 12.10
N LYS A 168 0.85 6.50 12.30
CA LYS A 168 0.23 7.34 11.29
C LYS A 168 0.99 8.66 11.29
N PHE A 169 1.65 8.97 10.20
CA PHE A 169 2.41 10.21 10.07
C PHE A 169 1.89 11.01 8.89
N ARG A 170 1.78 12.32 9.10
CA ARG A 170 1.40 13.25 8.06
C ARG A 170 2.23 14.52 8.19
N LEU A 171 2.96 14.87 7.15
CA LEU A 171 3.68 16.12 7.05
C LEU A 171 3.09 16.95 5.93
N THR A 172 2.64 18.13 6.27
CA THR A 172 2.05 19.08 5.33
C THR A 172 2.80 20.40 5.30
N ALA A 173 2.80 21.05 4.15
CA ALA A 173 3.40 22.36 3.95
C ALA A 173 2.42 23.31 3.28
N ASP A 174 2.48 24.60 3.64
CA ASP A 174 1.81 25.73 2.96
C ASP A 174 0.27 25.67 2.86
N PHE A 175 -0.41 24.93 3.72
CA PHE A 175 -1.86 25.05 3.85
C PHE A 175 -2.26 26.31 4.61
N LEU A 176 -3.31 26.99 4.16
CA LEU A 176 -3.95 28.06 4.89
C LEU A 176 -4.76 27.53 6.07
N ALA A 177 -5.42 26.41 5.89
CA ALA A 177 -6.04 25.62 6.94
C ALA A 177 -5.97 24.13 6.57
N ASN A 178 -5.70 23.28 7.54
CA ASN A 178 -5.72 21.82 7.38
C ASN A 178 -6.04 21.18 8.73
N GLU A 179 -7.27 20.72 8.87
CA GLU A 179 -7.76 20.11 10.10
C GLU A 179 -8.41 18.75 9.86
N SER A 180 -7.71 17.70 10.27
CA SER A 180 -8.17 16.32 10.19
C SER A 180 -8.67 15.77 11.52
N PHE A 181 -8.52 16.54 12.60
CA PHE A 181 -8.72 16.13 13.98
C PHE A 181 -7.89 14.89 14.40
N LEU A 182 -6.90 14.50 13.61
CA LEU A 182 -6.09 13.30 13.83
C LEU A 182 -5.39 13.30 15.19
N CYS A 183 -4.94 14.48 15.61
CA CYS A 183 -4.21 14.65 16.88
C CYS A 183 -5.12 14.82 18.11
N THR A 184 -6.45 14.88 17.95
CA THR A 184 -7.40 15.20 19.01
C THR A 184 -8.28 14.06 19.48
N GLY A 185 -8.26 12.91 18.78
CA GLY A 185 -9.12 11.76 19.12
C GLY A 185 -8.65 10.94 20.31
N GLY A 186 -9.60 10.49 21.13
CA GLY A 186 -9.41 9.57 22.29
C GLY A 186 -9.58 10.25 23.65
N GLY A 187 -10.45 9.73 24.45
CA GLY A 187 -10.73 9.91 25.89
C GLY A 187 -10.78 11.31 26.52
N ASP A 188 -9.79 12.13 26.29
CA ASP A 188 -9.68 13.49 26.86
C ASP A 188 -9.48 14.57 25.80
N GLY A 189 -9.74 14.24 24.50
CA GLY A 189 -9.51 15.14 23.37
C GLY A 189 -10.51 16.27 23.31
N GLY A 190 -10.12 17.46 23.73
CA GLY A 190 -10.86 18.68 23.48
C GLY A 190 -10.74 19.14 22.03
N PHE A 191 -11.61 20.05 21.63
CA PHE A 191 -11.52 20.73 20.34
C PHE A 191 -10.20 21.52 20.23
N PRO A 192 -9.55 21.60 19.05
CA PRO A 192 -8.28 22.32 18.93
C PRO A 192 -8.40 23.80 19.29
N GLU A 193 -7.42 24.34 20.05
CA GLU A 193 -7.40 25.73 20.54
C GLU A 193 -7.50 26.80 19.42
N ALA A 194 -7.09 26.44 18.21
CA ALA A 194 -7.16 27.35 17.06
C ALA A 194 -8.61 27.67 16.64
N TRP A 195 -9.57 26.83 17.00
CA TRP A 195 -10.96 27.02 16.67
C TRP A 195 -11.67 27.98 17.61
N ARG A 196 -12.54 28.81 17.06
CA ARG A 196 -13.46 29.63 17.83
C ARG A 196 -14.85 29.01 17.75
N LEU A 197 -15.35 28.54 18.87
CA LEU A 197 -16.60 27.81 18.96
C LEU A 197 -17.72 28.69 19.63
N ASP A 198 -18.89 28.61 19.05
CA ASP A 198 -20.14 29.04 19.68
C ASP A 198 -21.11 27.85 19.62
N GLY A 199 -21.22 27.12 20.73
CA GLY A 199 -22.02 25.92 20.86
C GLY A 199 -21.20 24.70 21.28
N ASP A 200 -21.88 23.57 21.49
CA ASP A 200 -21.34 22.34 22.04
C ASP A 200 -20.82 21.42 20.91
N PHE A 201 -19.56 21.61 20.52
CA PHE A 201 -18.86 20.74 19.59
C PHE A 201 -18.02 19.72 20.34
N GLU A 202 -18.00 18.51 19.85
CA GLU A 202 -17.20 17.42 20.39
C GLU A 202 -16.38 16.73 19.31
N ILE A 203 -15.28 16.07 19.71
CA ILE A 203 -14.50 15.23 18.82
C ILE A 203 -14.90 13.77 19.05
N ARG A 204 -15.20 13.07 17.98
CA ARG A 204 -15.53 11.64 17.96
C ARG A 204 -14.51 10.87 17.15
N THR A 205 -14.25 9.63 17.55
CA THR A 205 -13.45 8.69 16.78
C THR A 205 -14.37 7.60 16.24
N HIS A 206 -14.35 7.39 14.94
CA HIS A 206 -14.92 6.20 14.35
C HIS A 206 -13.90 5.07 14.48
N THR A 207 -14.30 4.00 15.17
CA THR A 207 -13.47 2.80 15.32
C THR A 207 -14.01 1.73 14.38
N ALA A 208 -13.21 1.37 13.40
CA ALA A 208 -13.54 0.35 12.43
C ALA A 208 -13.13 -1.05 12.93
N ALA A 209 -13.72 -2.10 12.36
CA ALA A 209 -13.25 -3.46 12.55
C ALA A 209 -11.80 -3.64 12.09
N ASN A 210 -11.38 -2.87 11.09
CA ASN A 210 -9.98 -2.68 10.73
C ASN A 210 -9.50 -1.31 11.26
N PRO A 211 -8.65 -1.27 12.31
CA PRO A 211 -8.18 -0.01 12.92
C PRO A 211 -7.45 0.93 11.94
N GLN A 212 -6.96 0.41 10.82
CA GLN A 212 -6.38 1.24 9.77
C GLN A 212 -7.39 2.21 9.16
N MET A 213 -8.68 1.95 9.32
CA MET A 213 -9.77 2.78 8.82
C MET A 213 -10.36 3.70 9.89
N ASP A 214 -9.82 3.69 11.12
CA ASP A 214 -10.22 4.63 12.14
C ASP A 214 -9.94 6.06 11.69
N TYR A 215 -10.89 6.94 11.94
CA TYR A 215 -10.75 8.37 11.67
C TYR A 215 -11.43 9.19 12.76
N THR A 216 -11.03 10.46 12.87
CA THR A 216 -11.59 11.41 13.83
C THR A 216 -12.41 12.48 13.09
N TYR A 217 -13.43 12.97 13.73
CA TYR A 217 -14.30 13.99 13.19
C TYR A 217 -14.91 14.87 14.30
N ALA A 218 -15.27 16.07 13.96
CA ALA A 218 -16.05 16.94 14.81
C ALA A 218 -17.54 16.64 14.65
N ALA A 219 -18.27 16.69 15.75
CA ALA A 219 -19.72 16.56 15.76
C ALA A 219 -20.35 17.71 16.58
N VAL A 220 -21.50 18.18 16.13
CA VAL A 220 -22.34 19.11 16.86
C VAL A 220 -23.79 18.64 16.83
N SER A 221 -24.37 18.45 18.01
CA SER A 221 -25.79 18.10 18.16
C SER A 221 -26.57 19.38 18.51
N ALA A 222 -27.49 19.77 17.65
CA ALA A 222 -28.28 20.97 17.83
C ALA A 222 -29.75 20.63 17.91
N LYS A 223 -30.48 21.40 18.78
CA LYS A 223 -31.94 21.38 18.81
C LYS A 223 -32.51 22.33 17.78
N GLY A 224 -33.64 21.98 17.22
CA GLY A 224 -34.30 22.83 16.24
C GLY A 224 -34.44 24.28 16.70
N GLY A 225 -34.01 25.24 15.86
CA GLY A 225 -33.96 26.66 16.15
C GLY A 225 -32.73 27.15 16.90
N SER A 226 -31.81 26.27 17.37
CA SER A 226 -30.51 26.69 17.91
C SER A 226 -29.45 26.80 16.82
N ARG A 227 -28.57 27.80 16.92
CA ARG A 227 -27.43 27.94 16.00
C ARG A 227 -26.11 27.67 16.72
N HIS A 228 -25.27 26.88 16.09
CA HIS A 228 -23.90 26.60 16.54
C HIS A 228 -22.92 26.94 15.42
N THR A 229 -21.77 27.50 15.77
CA THR A 229 -20.74 27.89 14.81
C THR A 229 -19.36 27.44 15.26
N ALA A 230 -18.57 26.95 14.32
CA ALA A 230 -17.15 26.61 14.52
C ALA A 230 -16.34 27.32 13.43
N LEU A 231 -15.44 28.20 13.84
CA LEU A 231 -14.64 29.05 12.98
C LEU A 231 -13.18 28.69 13.11
N LEU A 232 -12.57 28.30 11.97
CA LEU A 232 -11.14 27.98 11.84
C LEU A 232 -10.42 29.16 11.17
N PRO A 233 -9.60 29.93 11.90
CA PRO A 233 -8.79 30.99 11.30
C PRO A 233 -7.79 30.43 10.29
N LEU A 234 -7.59 31.13 9.18
CA LEU A 234 -6.54 30.82 8.23
C LEU A 234 -5.16 31.17 8.78
N ALA A 235 -4.15 30.41 8.42
CA ALA A 235 -2.76 30.65 8.85
C ALA A 235 -2.22 32.01 8.40
N ARG A 236 -2.75 32.53 7.30
CA ARG A 236 -2.56 33.91 6.81
C ARG A 236 -3.82 34.35 6.06
N LYS A 237 -3.98 35.64 5.94
CA LYS A 237 -5.05 36.20 5.12
C LYS A 237 -4.82 35.93 3.64
N ALA A 238 -5.89 35.67 2.91
CA ALA A 238 -5.86 35.40 1.47
C ALA A 238 -6.77 36.35 0.68
N GLU A 239 -6.45 36.62 -0.55
CA GLU A 239 -7.20 37.55 -1.41
C GLU A 239 -8.23 36.83 -2.28
N SER A 240 -7.76 35.99 -3.20
CA SER A 240 -8.54 35.18 -4.14
C SER A 240 -7.84 33.85 -4.43
N ASP A 241 -8.27 33.12 -5.42
CA ASP A 241 -7.62 31.90 -5.90
C ASP A 241 -7.37 30.86 -4.81
N LEU A 242 -8.46 30.50 -4.14
CA LEU A 242 -8.46 29.50 -3.07
C LEU A 242 -9.15 28.21 -3.52
N ALA A 243 -8.72 27.10 -2.97
CA ALA A 243 -9.45 25.85 -2.97
C ALA A 243 -9.75 25.46 -1.52
N CYS A 244 -11.03 25.27 -1.22
CA CYS A 244 -11.49 24.92 0.11
C CYS A 244 -12.37 23.71 0.05
N GLU A 245 -12.15 22.76 0.95
CA GLU A 245 -12.92 21.51 1.01
C GLU A 245 -13.13 21.02 2.43
N GLY A 246 -14.13 20.18 2.61
CA GLY A 246 -14.42 19.48 3.85
C GLY A 246 -15.39 18.34 3.64
N TYR A 247 -15.25 17.30 4.44
CA TYR A 247 -16.20 16.20 4.50
C TYR A 247 -17.31 16.51 5.49
N PHE A 248 -18.55 16.32 5.06
CA PHE A 248 -19.76 16.54 5.86
C PHE A 248 -20.64 15.31 5.85
N LEU A 249 -21.16 14.98 7.00
CA LEU A 249 -22.17 13.96 7.21
C LEU A 249 -23.40 14.60 7.80
N LEU A 250 -24.49 14.56 7.04
CA LEU A 250 -25.76 15.18 7.34
C LEU A 250 -26.79 14.11 7.71
N PRO A 251 -27.52 14.25 8.82
CA PRO A 251 -28.61 13.33 9.12
C PRO A 251 -29.82 13.61 8.21
N GLU A 252 -30.78 12.69 8.22
CA GLU A 252 -32.04 12.88 7.51
C GLU A 252 -32.76 14.10 8.04
N GLY A 253 -33.21 14.97 7.15
CA GLY A 253 -33.87 16.24 7.50
C GLY A 253 -32.94 17.34 8.05
N ALA A 254 -31.64 17.21 7.90
CA ALA A 254 -30.65 18.18 8.36
C ALA A 254 -30.57 19.41 7.44
N ASP A 255 -31.59 20.25 7.50
CA ASP A 255 -31.49 21.60 6.95
C ASP A 255 -30.65 22.49 7.86
N GLY A 256 -30.10 23.57 7.30
CA GLY A 256 -29.42 24.62 8.07
C GLY A 256 -27.95 24.33 8.43
N ALA A 257 -27.29 23.38 7.76
CA ALA A 257 -25.83 23.27 7.77
C ALA A 257 -25.23 24.25 6.75
N SER A 258 -24.09 24.85 7.07
CA SER A 258 -23.34 25.67 6.12
C SER A 258 -21.81 25.46 6.26
N PHE A 259 -21.10 25.61 5.13
CA PHE A 259 -19.66 25.69 5.04
C PHE A 259 -19.27 26.91 4.24
N THR A 260 -18.60 27.90 4.87
CA THR A 260 -18.43 29.26 4.32
C THR A 260 -16.98 29.75 4.46
N LEU A 261 -16.56 30.55 3.49
CA LEU A 261 -15.41 31.45 3.57
C LEU A 261 -15.83 32.75 4.26
N MET A 262 -15.00 33.22 5.18
CA MET A 262 -15.26 34.43 5.99
C MET A 262 -14.18 35.48 5.72
N ALA A 263 -14.62 36.74 5.77
CA ALA A 263 -13.76 37.92 5.81
C ALA A 263 -14.31 38.90 6.83
N ASP A 264 -13.55 39.23 7.86
CA ASP A 264 -13.92 40.12 8.95
C ASP A 264 -15.31 39.80 9.55
N GLY A 265 -15.52 38.51 9.82
CA GLY A 265 -16.77 37.99 10.40
C GLY A 265 -17.98 37.97 9.49
N LYS A 266 -17.82 38.19 8.20
CA LYS A 266 -18.90 38.13 7.18
C LYS A 266 -18.68 36.97 6.23
N ASP A 267 -19.80 36.36 5.81
CA ASP A 267 -19.76 35.32 4.78
C ASP A 267 -19.38 35.96 3.43
N VAL A 268 -18.38 35.40 2.78
CA VAL A 268 -17.94 35.79 1.42
C VAL A 268 -18.52 34.86 0.38
N PHE A 269 -18.44 33.58 0.61
CA PHE A 269 -19.04 32.53 -0.21
C PHE A 269 -19.22 31.26 0.63
N GLY A 270 -20.25 30.50 0.36
CA GLY A 270 -20.43 29.22 1.05
C GLY A 270 -21.55 28.39 0.44
N VAL A 271 -21.61 27.15 0.86
CA VAL A 271 -22.65 26.18 0.54
C VAL A 271 -23.47 25.96 1.80
N HIS A 272 -24.77 25.90 1.68
CA HIS A 272 -25.67 25.62 2.78
C HIS A 272 -26.69 24.54 2.41
N THR A 273 -27.39 23.98 3.41
CA THR A 273 -28.36 22.92 3.18
C THR A 273 -29.78 23.40 3.49
N SER A 274 -30.70 23.06 2.59
CA SER A 274 -32.15 23.23 2.78
C SER A 274 -32.93 22.22 1.93
N ASP A 275 -34.08 21.77 2.41
CA ASP A 275 -34.98 20.83 1.71
C ASP A 275 -34.26 19.55 1.19
N GLY A 276 -33.30 19.04 1.95
CA GLY A 276 -32.52 17.86 1.58
C GLY A 276 -31.53 18.08 0.44
N ALA A 277 -31.10 19.32 0.21
CA ALA A 277 -30.17 19.67 -0.86
C ALA A 277 -29.06 20.62 -0.39
N PHE A 278 -27.90 20.55 -1.03
CA PHE A 278 -26.90 21.60 -1.00
C PHE A 278 -27.34 22.73 -1.93
N LEU A 279 -27.25 23.93 -1.42
CA LEU A 279 -27.61 25.15 -2.15
C LEU A 279 -26.42 26.11 -2.20
N ALA A 280 -26.35 26.86 -3.30
CA ALA A 280 -25.46 28.01 -3.43
C ALA A 280 -26.01 29.24 -2.68
N PRO A 281 -25.24 30.34 -2.48
CA PRO A 281 -25.68 31.53 -1.77
C PRO A 281 -26.91 32.20 -2.37
N ASP A 282 -27.14 32.10 -3.67
CA ASP A 282 -28.31 32.61 -4.38
C ASP A 282 -29.56 31.72 -4.28
N GLY A 283 -29.44 30.58 -3.58
CA GLY A 283 -30.51 29.60 -3.41
C GLY A 283 -30.60 28.57 -4.55
N ALA A 284 -29.71 28.63 -5.53
CA ALA A 284 -29.66 27.61 -6.58
C ALA A 284 -29.34 26.23 -6.00
N CYS A 285 -30.13 25.22 -6.38
CA CYS A 285 -29.90 23.85 -5.96
C CYS A 285 -28.66 23.30 -6.67
N LEU A 286 -27.62 22.98 -5.90
CA LEU A 286 -26.42 22.36 -6.37
C LEU A 286 -26.62 20.85 -6.57
N ARG A 287 -27.14 20.21 -5.52
CA ARG A 287 -27.35 18.78 -5.49
C ARG A 287 -28.18 18.37 -4.27
N ARG A 288 -29.00 17.31 -4.40
CA ARG A 288 -29.55 16.64 -3.22
C ARG A 288 -28.47 15.92 -2.47
N PHE A 289 -28.45 16.01 -1.14
CA PHE A 289 -27.51 15.23 -0.35
C PHE A 289 -28.09 13.86 0.02
N THR A 290 -27.22 12.88 0.16
CA THR A 290 -27.58 11.56 0.69
C THR A 290 -27.41 11.60 2.20
N ALA A 291 -28.51 11.41 2.94
CA ALA A 291 -28.46 11.41 4.40
C ALA A 291 -27.60 10.28 4.93
N ASN A 292 -26.88 10.54 6.03
CA ASN A 292 -26.02 9.59 6.72
C ASN A 292 -24.87 9.00 5.84
N VAL A 293 -24.43 9.73 4.83
CA VAL A 293 -23.27 9.42 4.00
C VAL A 293 -22.32 10.61 4.03
N TRP A 294 -21.02 10.34 4.16
CA TRP A 294 -20.00 11.37 4.05
C TRP A 294 -19.89 11.90 2.62
N GLN A 295 -19.98 13.21 2.47
CA GLN A 295 -19.90 13.90 1.20
C GLN A 295 -18.82 14.97 1.25
N LEU A 296 -17.97 15.02 0.23
CA LEU A 296 -16.94 16.04 0.08
C LEU A 296 -17.53 17.27 -0.60
N VAL A 297 -17.57 18.39 0.09
CA VAL A 297 -17.91 19.68 -0.48
C VAL A 297 -16.62 20.44 -0.75
N ARG A 298 -16.41 20.85 -2.00
CA ARG A 298 -15.25 21.64 -2.42
C ARG A 298 -15.71 22.84 -3.22
N PHE A 299 -15.10 23.98 -2.97
CA PHE A 299 -15.25 25.16 -3.82
C PHE A 299 -13.89 25.79 -4.11
N GLU A 300 -13.75 26.22 -5.37
CA GLU A 300 -12.56 26.82 -5.93
C GLU A 300 -12.88 28.24 -6.37
N THR A 301 -12.22 29.21 -5.75
CA THR A 301 -12.41 30.63 -6.09
C THR A 301 -11.38 31.11 -7.10
N SER A 302 -11.74 32.07 -7.90
CA SER A 302 -10.89 32.90 -8.73
C SER A 302 -11.32 34.34 -8.62
N ASP A 303 -10.68 35.28 -9.33
CA ASP A 303 -10.99 36.70 -9.27
C ASP A 303 -12.43 37.05 -9.59
N SER A 304 -13.14 36.23 -10.33
CA SER A 304 -14.52 36.52 -10.76
C SER A 304 -15.52 35.39 -10.61
N ARG A 305 -15.09 34.20 -10.16
CA ARG A 305 -15.89 32.99 -10.20
C ARG A 305 -15.61 32.03 -9.05
N VAL A 306 -16.63 31.31 -8.61
CA VAL A 306 -16.52 30.14 -7.74
C VAL A 306 -17.06 28.92 -8.47
N THR A 307 -16.27 27.86 -8.54
CA THR A 307 -16.72 26.53 -8.98
C THR A 307 -17.00 25.68 -7.74
N VAL A 308 -18.21 25.14 -7.64
CA VAL A 308 -18.58 24.21 -6.57
C VAL A 308 -18.58 22.78 -7.07
N LYS A 309 -17.90 21.92 -6.33
CA LYS A 309 -17.84 20.47 -6.56
C LYS A 309 -18.38 19.72 -5.35
N ILE A 310 -19.17 18.68 -5.58
CA ILE A 310 -19.59 17.74 -4.53
C ILE A 310 -19.15 16.35 -4.96
N ASP A 311 -18.34 15.70 -4.13
CA ASP A 311 -17.64 14.44 -4.40
C ASP A 311 -16.90 14.42 -5.76
N GLY A 312 -16.24 15.55 -6.06
CA GLY A 312 -15.50 15.75 -7.29
C GLY A 312 -16.33 16.21 -8.50
N LYS A 313 -17.65 16.06 -8.48
CA LYS A 313 -18.51 16.49 -9.59
C LYS A 313 -18.81 17.98 -9.52
N VAL A 314 -18.59 18.71 -10.61
CA VAL A 314 -18.99 20.13 -10.73
C VAL A 314 -20.52 20.23 -10.67
N CYS A 315 -21.02 20.96 -9.67
CA CYS A 315 -22.44 21.17 -9.44
C CYS A 315 -22.92 22.58 -9.83
N GLY A 316 -21.99 23.52 -9.99
CA GLY A 316 -22.31 24.86 -10.46
C GLY A 316 -21.08 25.78 -10.47
N GLU A 317 -21.24 26.87 -11.24
CA GLU A 317 -20.31 27.99 -11.29
C GLU A 317 -21.09 29.27 -10.99
N PHE A 318 -20.54 30.11 -10.11
CA PHE A 318 -21.21 31.31 -9.59
C PHE A 318 -20.30 32.52 -9.71
N PRO A 319 -20.83 33.72 -9.89
CA PRO A 319 -20.08 34.97 -9.79
C PRO A 319 -19.44 35.07 -8.40
N PHE A 320 -18.19 35.50 -8.37
CA PHE A 320 -17.45 35.77 -7.14
C PHE A 320 -16.83 37.15 -7.20
N THR A 321 -17.01 37.92 -6.14
CA THR A 321 -16.35 39.21 -6.00
C THR A 321 -15.58 39.17 -4.69
N PRO A 322 -14.24 39.13 -4.75
CA PRO A 322 -13.41 39.22 -3.55
C PRO A 322 -13.77 40.51 -2.78
N PRO A 323 -13.79 40.49 -1.45
CA PRO A 323 -14.06 41.69 -0.66
C PRO A 323 -12.97 42.73 -0.91
N GLU A 324 -13.37 43.96 -1.30
CA GLU A 324 -12.40 45.05 -1.46
C GLU A 324 -11.71 45.36 -0.13
N ASN A 325 -10.40 45.29 -0.11
CA ASN A 325 -9.53 45.60 1.06
C ASN A 325 -9.81 44.76 2.32
N THR A 326 -10.57 43.67 2.22
CA THR A 326 -10.87 42.81 3.36
C THR A 326 -10.53 41.36 2.97
N PRO A 327 -9.30 40.89 3.24
CA PRO A 327 -8.90 39.58 2.84
C PRO A 327 -9.66 38.46 3.60
N ILE A 328 -9.83 37.33 2.97
CA ILE A 328 -10.40 36.11 3.56
C ILE A 328 -9.52 35.66 4.71
N ASP A 329 -10.08 35.40 5.88
CA ASP A 329 -9.36 35.15 7.12
C ASP A 329 -9.79 33.89 7.89
N ALA A 330 -10.91 33.26 7.54
CA ALA A 330 -11.37 32.04 8.20
C ALA A 330 -12.27 31.16 7.33
N LEU A 331 -12.34 29.88 7.72
CA LEU A 331 -13.39 28.93 7.35
C LEU A 331 -14.42 28.85 8.49
N CYS A 332 -15.69 28.76 8.15
CA CYS A 332 -16.75 28.59 9.13
C CYS A 332 -17.64 27.38 8.78
N VAL A 333 -17.87 26.53 9.76
CA VAL A 333 -18.93 25.51 9.73
C VAL A 333 -20.02 25.96 10.70
N SER A 334 -21.26 26.07 10.23
CA SER A 334 -22.38 26.34 11.12
C SER A 334 -23.52 25.34 10.94
N PHE A 335 -24.30 25.18 12.00
CA PHE A 335 -25.44 24.30 12.03
C PHE A 335 -26.59 24.97 12.80
N ALA A 336 -27.69 25.19 12.08
CA ALA A 336 -28.92 25.78 12.64
C ALA A 336 -30.12 24.99 12.11
N PRO A 337 -30.34 23.75 12.59
CA PRO A 337 -31.33 22.86 12.02
C PRO A 337 -32.77 23.30 12.36
N SER A 338 -33.72 22.98 11.46
CA SER A 338 -35.16 23.15 11.70
C SER A 338 -35.72 22.13 12.71
N ALA A 339 -35.09 20.97 12.83
CA ALA A 339 -35.37 19.89 13.76
C ALA A 339 -34.11 19.44 14.48
N ASP A 340 -34.24 18.69 15.58
CA ASP A 340 -33.10 18.16 16.32
C ASP A 340 -32.25 17.24 15.40
N GLY A 341 -30.93 17.44 15.40
CA GLY A 341 -30.03 16.65 14.55
C GLY A 341 -28.58 16.82 14.94
N THR A 342 -27.72 16.01 14.31
CA THR A 342 -26.27 16.03 14.50
C THR A 342 -25.56 16.20 13.17
N LEU A 343 -24.79 17.27 13.02
CA LEU A 343 -23.84 17.47 11.92
C LEU A 343 -22.49 16.93 12.32
N CYS A 344 -21.86 16.16 11.41
CA CYS A 344 -20.47 15.76 11.57
C CYS A 344 -19.62 16.32 10.41
N PHE A 345 -18.35 16.68 10.70
CA PHE A 345 -17.41 17.17 9.68
C PHE A 345 -15.97 16.84 10.02
N THR A 346 -15.12 16.76 9.00
CA THR A 346 -13.69 16.45 9.13
C THR A 346 -12.92 16.84 7.87
N ASP A 347 -11.58 16.79 7.93
CA ASP A 347 -10.65 17.09 6.84
C ASP A 347 -10.98 18.41 6.13
N LEU A 348 -11.09 19.47 6.94
CA LEU A 348 -11.24 20.81 6.39
C LEU A 348 -9.90 21.33 5.91
N VAL A 349 -9.84 21.65 4.64
CA VAL A 349 -8.65 22.15 3.97
C VAL A 349 -8.96 23.48 3.30
N CYS A 350 -8.07 24.44 3.44
CA CYS A 350 -8.03 25.63 2.60
C CYS A 350 -6.62 25.86 2.11
N GLU A 351 -6.48 26.08 0.83
CA GLU A 351 -5.18 26.23 0.18
C GLU A 351 -5.23 27.27 -0.93
N ASP A 352 -4.06 27.83 -1.27
CA ASP A 352 -3.92 28.60 -2.49
C ASP A 352 -4.12 27.68 -3.69
N ARG A 353 -4.95 28.11 -4.62
CA ARG A 353 -5.08 27.49 -5.91
C ARG A 353 -3.90 27.88 -6.78
N ILE A 354 -3.12 26.90 -7.20
CA ILE A 354 -1.92 27.14 -8.00
C ILE A 354 -2.20 26.65 -9.41
N GLU A 355 -2.05 27.55 -10.36
CA GLU A 355 -1.96 27.19 -11.76
C GLU A 355 -0.50 27.00 -12.16
N TYR A 356 -0.17 25.78 -12.55
CA TYR A 356 1.17 25.45 -13.05
C TYR A 356 1.25 25.78 -14.53
N SER A 357 2.21 26.64 -14.91
CA SER A 357 2.45 26.96 -16.33
C SER A 357 3.00 25.77 -17.11
N ASP A 358 3.60 24.81 -16.42
CA ASP A 358 4.11 23.55 -16.92
C ASP A 358 3.18 22.35 -16.59
N TYR A 359 1.85 22.59 -16.52
CA TYR A 359 0.87 21.54 -16.32
C TYR A 359 0.87 20.54 -17.48
N CYS A 360 0.36 19.32 -17.22
CA CYS A 360 0.17 18.31 -18.26
C CYS A 360 -0.40 18.92 -19.54
N PRO A 361 0.25 18.76 -20.72
CA PRO A 361 -0.24 19.32 -21.96
C PRO A 361 -1.57 18.73 -22.39
N GLU A 362 -2.40 19.53 -23.03
CA GLU A 362 -3.70 19.06 -23.50
C GLU A 362 -3.56 17.85 -24.45
N PRO A 363 -4.32 16.75 -24.22
CA PRO A 363 -4.26 15.56 -25.05
C PRO A 363 -4.68 15.79 -26.51
N LYS A 364 -3.90 15.27 -27.44
CA LYS A 364 -4.23 15.20 -28.86
C LYS A 364 -5.04 13.91 -29.11
N THR A 365 -6.29 13.90 -28.68
CA THR A 365 -7.16 12.73 -28.67
C THR A 365 -7.37 12.13 -30.06
N VAL A 366 -7.20 10.82 -30.18
CA VAL A 366 -7.54 10.02 -31.34
C VAL A 366 -8.51 8.91 -30.95
N ARG A 367 -9.42 8.53 -31.84
CA ARG A 367 -10.39 7.47 -31.56
C ARG A 367 -10.87 6.81 -32.84
N HIS A 368 -11.19 5.53 -32.77
CA HIS A 368 -11.90 4.85 -33.84
C HIS A 368 -13.36 5.37 -33.90
N PRO A 369 -13.94 5.63 -35.07
CA PRO A 369 -15.29 6.19 -35.20
C PRO A 369 -16.39 5.28 -34.63
N ASP A 370 -16.21 3.95 -34.73
CA ASP A 370 -17.22 2.95 -34.41
C ASP A 370 -16.94 2.14 -33.15
N TYR A 371 -15.71 2.22 -32.55
CA TYR A 371 -15.30 1.38 -31.44
C TYR A 371 -15.08 2.17 -30.16
N GLU A 372 -15.42 1.52 -29.05
CA GLU A 372 -15.00 1.93 -27.71
C GLU A 372 -13.93 0.96 -27.21
N VAL A 373 -12.74 1.47 -26.98
CA VAL A 373 -11.60 0.71 -26.47
C VAL A 373 -11.38 1.09 -25.03
N GLY A 374 -11.56 0.16 -24.11
CA GLY A 374 -11.44 0.37 -22.69
C GLY A 374 -10.18 -0.23 -22.09
N VAL A 375 -9.87 0.18 -20.86
CA VAL A 375 -8.80 -0.39 -20.08
C VAL A 375 -9.19 -0.52 -18.62
N ASN A 376 -8.91 -1.67 -18.00
CA ASN A 376 -9.10 -1.86 -16.56
C ASN A 376 -8.11 -1.02 -15.77
N VAL A 377 -8.59 -0.29 -14.76
CA VAL A 377 -7.78 0.52 -13.85
C VAL A 377 -7.86 -0.07 -12.45
N CYS A 378 -6.72 -0.47 -11.91
CA CYS A 378 -6.60 -0.95 -10.55
C CYS A 378 -6.23 0.19 -9.60
N ASN A 379 -7.01 0.40 -8.56
CA ASN A 379 -6.89 1.53 -7.64
C ASN A 379 -6.14 1.11 -6.38
N MET A 380 -4.83 1.35 -6.30
CA MET A 380 -4.04 1.06 -5.09
C MET A 380 -2.72 1.83 -5.03
N TRP A 381 -2.55 2.83 -5.90
CA TRP A 381 -1.28 3.50 -6.15
C TRP A 381 -1.19 4.84 -5.42
N ARG A 382 -1.69 4.86 -4.21
CA ARG A 382 -1.53 6.00 -3.30
C ARG A 382 -0.85 5.55 -2.02
N GLU A 383 0.17 6.28 -1.61
CA GLU A 383 0.90 6.03 -0.38
C GLU A 383 -0.04 6.01 0.85
N GLY A 384 0.20 5.08 1.77
CA GLY A 384 -0.58 4.95 3.00
C GLY A 384 -2.00 4.40 2.85
N HIS A 385 -2.50 4.22 1.64
CA HIS A 385 -3.85 3.71 1.37
C HIS A 385 -3.89 2.21 1.07
N HIS A 386 -2.85 1.71 0.41
CA HIS A 386 -2.67 0.29 0.12
C HIS A 386 -1.17 -0.05 0.09
N PHE A 387 -0.82 -1.33 0.14
CA PHE A 387 0.57 -1.79 0.08
C PHE A 387 1.13 -1.91 -1.36
N GLY A 388 0.44 -1.38 -2.36
CA GLY A 388 0.82 -1.52 -3.75
C GLY A 388 2.28 -1.16 -4.00
N TRP A 389 2.67 0.07 -3.73
CA TRP A 389 4.04 0.52 -3.92
C TRP A 389 5.06 -0.26 -3.09
N ASP A 390 4.73 -0.67 -1.88
CA ASP A 390 5.62 -1.44 -1.01
C ASP A 390 6.01 -2.80 -1.57
N ARG A 391 5.22 -3.35 -2.48
CA ARG A 391 5.49 -4.62 -3.16
C ARG A 391 6.17 -4.42 -4.50
N ILE A 392 5.73 -3.44 -5.27
CA ILE A 392 6.20 -3.19 -6.64
C ILE A 392 7.65 -2.72 -6.65
N THR A 393 8.06 -1.94 -5.68
CA THR A 393 9.39 -1.34 -5.64
C THR A 393 10.55 -2.32 -5.60
N TYR A 394 10.29 -3.60 -5.30
CA TYR A 394 11.28 -4.68 -5.43
C TYR A 394 11.41 -5.23 -6.85
N PHE A 395 10.47 -4.88 -7.72
CA PHE A 395 10.37 -5.37 -9.09
C PHE A 395 10.49 -4.18 -10.03
N THR A 396 11.71 -3.67 -10.18
CA THR A 396 11.99 -2.45 -10.95
C THR A 396 11.48 -2.49 -12.39
N ASP A 397 11.38 -3.68 -12.95
CA ASP A 397 10.81 -3.91 -14.29
C ASP A 397 9.35 -3.45 -14.36
N ASN A 398 8.60 -3.54 -13.25
CA ASN A 398 7.18 -3.18 -13.17
C ASN A 398 6.96 -1.69 -12.84
N THR A 399 8.02 -0.89 -12.76
CA THR A 399 7.89 0.53 -12.40
C THR A 399 7.40 1.36 -13.59
N PRO A 400 6.35 2.18 -13.43
CA PRO A 400 5.91 3.10 -14.48
C PRO A 400 6.94 4.19 -14.75
N LEU A 401 7.00 4.67 -15.99
CA LEU A 401 7.95 5.71 -16.40
C LEU A 401 7.74 7.05 -15.68
N ILE A 402 6.52 7.33 -15.23
CA ILE A 402 6.24 8.50 -14.40
C ILE A 402 6.67 8.33 -12.93
N GLY A 403 7.18 7.14 -12.54
CA GLY A 403 7.59 6.83 -11.18
C GLY A 403 6.43 6.40 -10.26
N PRO A 404 6.68 6.27 -8.94
CA PRO A 404 5.66 5.88 -7.96
C PRO A 404 4.71 7.06 -7.69
N TYR A 405 3.73 7.24 -8.55
CA TYR A 405 2.79 8.34 -8.55
C TYR A 405 1.70 8.22 -7.45
N ASP A 406 1.04 9.33 -7.17
CA ASP A 406 -0.19 9.38 -6.39
C ASP A 406 -1.41 9.37 -7.34
N GLU A 407 -2.13 8.26 -7.41
CA GLU A 407 -3.33 8.10 -8.25
C GLU A 407 -4.45 9.10 -7.92
N GLY A 408 -4.45 9.66 -6.72
CA GLY A 408 -5.41 10.69 -6.29
C GLY A 408 -5.03 12.10 -6.75
N ASN A 409 -3.90 12.29 -7.40
CA ASN A 409 -3.48 13.57 -7.94
C ASN A 409 -4.18 13.82 -9.30
N PRO A 410 -4.98 14.89 -9.47
CA PRO A 410 -5.66 15.18 -10.73
C PRO A 410 -4.72 15.34 -11.93
N GLU A 411 -3.51 15.85 -11.74
CA GLU A 411 -2.52 15.96 -12.84
C GLU A 411 -1.95 14.59 -13.25
N VAL A 412 -1.85 13.62 -12.34
CA VAL A 412 -1.54 12.24 -12.69
C VAL A 412 -2.64 11.66 -13.58
N ALA A 413 -3.92 11.85 -13.18
CA ALA A 413 -5.04 11.41 -13.99
C ALA A 413 -5.06 12.07 -15.39
N ASP A 414 -4.66 13.35 -15.50
CA ASP A 414 -4.51 14.05 -16.79
C ASP A 414 -3.39 13.45 -17.66
N TRP A 415 -2.26 13.06 -17.06
CA TRP A 415 -1.21 12.34 -17.78
C TRP A 415 -1.69 10.96 -18.25
N GLU A 416 -2.42 10.22 -17.41
CA GLU A 416 -3.02 8.93 -17.78
C GLU A 416 -4.04 9.10 -18.91
N ILE A 417 -4.92 10.09 -18.82
CA ILE A 417 -5.89 10.43 -19.89
C ILE A 417 -5.16 10.77 -21.18
N LYS A 418 -4.06 11.55 -21.10
CA LYS A 418 -3.24 11.88 -22.26
C LYS A 418 -2.64 10.63 -22.90
N PHE A 419 -2.01 9.77 -22.12
CA PHE A 419 -1.43 8.53 -22.63
C PHE A 419 -2.50 7.64 -23.30
N MET A 420 -3.65 7.48 -22.67
CA MET A 420 -4.75 6.66 -23.18
C MET A 420 -5.37 7.25 -24.46
N THR A 421 -5.81 8.53 -24.40
CA THR A 421 -6.56 9.12 -25.51
C THR A 421 -5.73 9.38 -26.75
N GLU A 422 -4.43 9.62 -26.59
CA GLU A 422 -3.50 9.75 -27.71
C GLU A 422 -3.18 8.41 -28.38
N HIS A 423 -3.59 7.28 -27.76
CA HIS A 423 -3.39 5.93 -28.28
C HIS A 423 -4.71 5.20 -28.63
N GLY A 424 -5.84 5.95 -28.66
CA GLY A 424 -7.11 5.40 -29.09
C GLY A 424 -7.93 4.70 -28.03
N ILE A 425 -7.53 4.76 -26.77
CA ILE A 425 -8.33 4.28 -25.63
C ILE A 425 -9.36 5.34 -25.28
N THR A 426 -10.63 4.93 -25.11
CA THR A 426 -11.78 5.83 -25.01
C THR A 426 -12.49 5.79 -23.67
N TYR A 427 -12.30 4.73 -22.88
CA TYR A 427 -12.87 4.65 -21.54
C TYR A 427 -11.98 3.90 -20.54
N GLN A 428 -12.10 4.30 -19.27
CA GLN A 428 -11.47 3.66 -18.13
C GLN A 428 -12.49 2.80 -17.37
N HIS A 429 -12.10 1.63 -16.96
CA HIS A 429 -12.90 0.68 -16.20
C HIS A 429 -12.30 0.58 -14.80
N PHE A 430 -12.79 1.43 -13.88
CA PHE A 430 -12.27 1.53 -12.51
C PHE A 430 -12.76 0.40 -11.62
N CYS A 431 -11.86 -0.26 -10.93
CA CYS A 431 -12.22 -1.11 -9.80
C CYS A 431 -12.86 -0.24 -8.71
N TRP A 432 -14.05 -0.59 -8.28
CA TRP A 432 -14.74 0.07 -7.19
C TRP A 432 -14.94 -0.90 -6.04
N TYR A 433 -14.38 -0.54 -4.89
CA TYR A 433 -14.45 -1.34 -3.68
C TYR A 433 -15.50 -0.78 -2.76
N CYS A 434 -16.50 -1.61 -2.43
CA CYS A 434 -17.44 -1.24 -1.39
C CYS A 434 -16.66 -0.95 -0.11
N PRO A 435 -16.89 0.17 0.55
CA PRO A 435 -16.43 0.37 1.91
C PRO A 435 -16.88 -0.80 2.79
N ASP A 436 -16.08 -1.17 3.78
CA ASP A 436 -16.35 -2.35 4.60
C ASP A 436 -17.79 -2.34 5.15
N PRO A 437 -18.66 -3.29 4.78
CA PRO A 437 -20.07 -3.31 5.21
C PRO A 437 -20.25 -3.61 6.69
N LEU A 438 -19.23 -4.11 7.37
CA LEU A 438 -19.23 -4.29 8.82
C LEU A 438 -19.02 -2.95 9.54
N ILE A 439 -18.60 -1.95 8.84
CA ILE A 439 -18.51 -0.58 9.34
C ILE A 439 -19.80 0.09 8.94
N ASN A 440 -20.67 0.26 9.88
CA ASN A 440 -21.92 0.97 9.67
C ASN A 440 -21.74 2.16 8.74
N PHE A 441 -22.50 2.20 7.62
CA PHE A 441 -22.69 3.48 6.96
C PHE A 441 -23.08 4.51 8.04
N PRO A 442 -22.44 5.63 8.08
CA PRO A 442 -21.81 6.38 7.01
C PRO A 442 -20.30 6.15 6.89
N ILE A 443 -19.83 5.93 5.71
CA ILE A 443 -18.43 5.76 5.43
C ILE A 443 -17.89 7.01 4.76
N LYS A 444 -16.82 7.55 5.32
CA LYS A 444 -16.19 8.73 4.79
C LYS A 444 -15.73 8.54 3.36
N ARG A 445 -15.05 7.45 3.07
CA ARG A 445 -14.65 7.01 1.72
C ARG A 445 -14.06 5.61 1.75
N SER A 446 -14.10 4.91 0.62
CA SER A 446 -13.27 3.73 0.43
C SER A 446 -11.79 4.14 0.37
N ARG A 447 -10.92 3.34 0.95
CA ARG A 447 -9.47 3.58 0.86
C ARG A 447 -8.88 3.37 -0.55
N MET A 448 -9.66 2.78 -1.47
CA MET A 448 -9.25 2.44 -2.82
C MET A 448 -10.12 3.13 -3.88
N ASP A 449 -10.58 4.35 -3.61
CA ASP A 449 -11.35 5.17 -4.56
C ASP A 449 -10.61 6.40 -5.06
N SER A 450 -9.34 6.55 -4.67
CA SER A 450 -8.53 7.75 -4.94
C SER A 450 -8.38 8.02 -6.44
N ALA A 451 -8.13 6.99 -7.25
CA ALA A 451 -7.95 7.17 -8.70
C ALA A 451 -9.18 7.75 -9.38
N LEU A 452 -10.37 7.23 -9.05
CA LEU A 452 -11.62 7.71 -9.63
C LEU A 452 -12.04 9.04 -9.02
N ARG A 453 -12.16 9.10 -7.69
CA ARG A 453 -12.82 10.18 -6.98
C ARG A 453 -11.96 11.43 -6.82
N ASP A 454 -10.70 11.25 -6.41
CA ASP A 454 -9.78 12.37 -6.19
C ASP A 454 -9.04 12.73 -7.49
N GLY A 455 -8.56 11.73 -8.25
CA GLY A 455 -7.84 11.88 -9.51
C GLY A 455 -8.76 12.22 -10.67
N PHE A 456 -9.41 11.22 -11.27
CA PHE A 456 -10.16 11.34 -12.52
C PHE A 456 -11.28 12.39 -12.47
N MET A 457 -12.13 12.39 -11.41
CA MET A 457 -13.25 13.31 -11.30
C MET A 457 -12.82 14.78 -11.21
N ASN A 458 -11.59 15.05 -10.75
CA ASN A 458 -11.02 16.39 -10.65
C ASN A 458 -10.03 16.73 -11.75
N ALA A 459 -9.70 15.78 -12.65
CA ALA A 459 -8.77 15.99 -13.74
C ALA A 459 -9.29 17.04 -14.74
N ARG A 460 -8.38 17.87 -15.23
CA ARG A 460 -8.69 18.99 -16.18
C ARG A 460 -9.24 18.48 -17.51
N TYR A 461 -8.75 17.33 -17.98
CA TYR A 461 -9.09 16.73 -19.27
C TYR A 461 -10.00 15.51 -19.17
N SER A 462 -10.68 15.33 -18.03
CA SER A 462 -11.57 14.18 -17.81
C SER A 462 -12.79 14.15 -18.75
N ASP A 463 -13.16 15.29 -19.36
CA ASP A 463 -14.18 15.36 -20.40
C ASP A 463 -13.81 14.65 -21.72
N LYS A 464 -12.53 14.35 -21.91
CA LYS A 464 -11.99 13.63 -23.08
C LYS A 464 -12.04 12.11 -22.93
N MET A 465 -12.42 11.59 -21.76
CA MET A 465 -12.39 10.19 -21.41
C MET A 465 -13.73 9.75 -20.80
N LYS A 466 -14.27 8.62 -21.25
CA LYS A 466 -15.39 7.97 -20.58
C LYS A 466 -14.91 7.09 -19.44
N PHE A 467 -15.83 6.67 -18.56
CA PHE A 467 -15.53 5.71 -17.51
C PHE A 467 -16.69 4.77 -17.23
N ILE A 468 -16.39 3.62 -16.63
CA ILE A 468 -17.32 2.71 -15.98
C ILE A 468 -16.73 2.26 -14.66
N ILE A 469 -17.55 1.70 -13.78
CA ILE A 469 -17.11 1.08 -12.55
C ILE A 469 -17.27 -0.43 -12.59
N MET A 470 -16.34 -1.13 -11.94
CA MET A 470 -16.44 -2.55 -11.61
C MET A 470 -16.64 -2.70 -10.11
N TRP A 471 -17.78 -3.23 -9.72
CA TRP A 471 -17.99 -3.57 -8.32
C TRP A 471 -17.17 -4.82 -7.96
N GLU A 472 -16.11 -4.61 -7.17
CA GLU A 472 -15.37 -5.69 -6.55
C GLU A 472 -16.20 -6.22 -5.37
N ASN A 473 -17.00 -7.24 -5.64
CA ASN A 473 -18.02 -7.81 -4.77
C ASN A 473 -17.60 -9.15 -4.15
N ASN A 474 -16.29 -9.35 -3.94
CA ASN A 474 -15.75 -10.59 -3.41
C ASN A 474 -15.71 -10.58 -1.86
N GLY A 475 -16.24 -11.63 -1.23
CA GLY A 475 -16.13 -11.82 0.22
C GLY A 475 -16.75 -10.67 1.04
N TYR A 476 -16.02 -10.17 2.01
CA TYR A 476 -16.44 -9.11 2.95
C TYR A 476 -16.70 -7.74 2.30
N ARG A 477 -16.39 -7.57 1.05
CA ARG A 477 -16.63 -6.34 0.28
C ARG A 477 -18.02 -6.27 -0.34
N ASN A 478 -18.82 -7.27 -0.09
CA ASN A 478 -20.25 -7.22 -0.36
C ASN A 478 -20.99 -6.47 0.76
N THR A 479 -22.11 -5.89 0.39
CA THR A 479 -23.07 -5.31 1.33
C THR A 479 -24.33 -6.17 1.38
N ASN A 480 -25.17 -5.99 2.39
CA ASN A 480 -26.49 -6.59 2.41
C ASN A 480 -27.42 -5.88 1.42
N PRO A 481 -28.54 -6.51 0.97
CA PRO A 481 -29.45 -5.93 -0.01
C PRO A 481 -30.05 -4.56 0.37
N ASP A 482 -30.33 -4.35 1.65
CA ASP A 482 -30.95 -3.09 2.11
C ASP A 482 -29.92 -1.95 2.11
N ASP A 483 -28.71 -2.16 2.62
CA ASP A 483 -27.64 -1.19 2.57
C ASP A 483 -27.22 -0.91 1.11
N PHE A 484 -27.17 -1.95 0.27
CA PHE A 484 -26.93 -1.76 -1.15
C PHE A 484 -27.97 -0.82 -1.77
N LYS A 485 -29.25 -1.09 -1.62
CA LYS A 485 -30.34 -0.27 -2.19
C LYS A 485 -30.35 1.15 -1.64
N ASN A 486 -30.16 1.29 -0.33
CA ASN A 486 -30.33 2.57 0.34
C ASN A 486 -29.11 3.49 0.24
N TYR A 487 -27.89 2.96 0.07
CA TYR A 487 -26.64 3.71 0.09
C TYR A 487 -25.81 3.52 -1.17
N VAL A 488 -25.36 2.31 -1.47
CA VAL A 488 -24.42 2.05 -2.58
C VAL A 488 -25.05 2.37 -3.93
N TRP A 489 -26.25 1.83 -4.18
CA TRP A 489 -26.98 2.04 -5.42
C TRP A 489 -27.33 3.51 -5.65
N LYS A 490 -27.88 4.17 -4.64
CA LYS A 490 -28.18 5.62 -4.73
C LYS A 490 -26.92 6.43 -5.02
N TYR A 491 -25.83 6.10 -4.33
CA TYR A 491 -24.55 6.75 -4.57
C TYR A 491 -24.11 6.59 -6.03
N TRP A 492 -24.13 5.35 -6.57
CA TRP A 492 -23.77 5.13 -7.97
C TRP A 492 -24.69 5.85 -8.96
N CYS A 493 -26.01 5.82 -8.73
CA CYS A 493 -26.96 6.54 -9.56
C CYS A 493 -26.71 8.04 -9.60
N GLU A 494 -26.52 8.64 -8.42
CA GLU A 494 -26.33 10.08 -8.29
C GLU A 494 -24.96 10.55 -8.78
N TYR A 495 -23.90 9.79 -8.52
CA TYR A 495 -22.52 10.24 -8.74
C TYR A 495 -21.90 9.70 -10.02
N PHE A 496 -22.27 8.50 -10.45
CA PHE A 496 -21.70 7.88 -11.63
C PHE A 496 -22.68 7.80 -12.79
N PHE A 497 -23.82 7.13 -12.64
CA PHE A 497 -24.70 6.84 -13.78
C PHE A 497 -25.36 8.08 -14.39
N THR A 498 -25.53 9.17 -13.62
CA THR A 498 -25.99 10.46 -14.13
C THR A 498 -24.87 11.30 -14.76
N ASP A 499 -23.60 10.95 -14.55
CA ASP A 499 -22.47 11.66 -15.15
C ASP A 499 -22.47 11.49 -16.68
N PRO A 500 -22.32 12.57 -17.48
CA PRO A 500 -22.30 12.48 -18.94
C PRO A 500 -21.09 11.72 -19.49
N ARG A 501 -20.01 11.58 -18.70
CA ARG A 501 -18.82 10.81 -19.08
C ARG A 501 -19.00 9.29 -18.85
N TYR A 502 -20.01 8.89 -18.07
CA TYR A 502 -20.26 7.45 -17.85
C TYR A 502 -20.65 6.77 -19.15
N LEU A 503 -19.99 5.66 -19.48
CA LEU A 503 -20.30 4.91 -20.71
C LEU A 503 -21.69 4.29 -20.64
N LYS A 504 -22.56 4.71 -21.55
CA LYS A 504 -23.91 4.20 -21.71
C LYS A 504 -24.09 3.67 -23.14
N ILE A 505 -24.78 2.57 -23.24
CA ILE A 505 -25.21 1.99 -24.52
C ILE A 505 -26.74 2.10 -24.57
N ASP A 506 -27.28 2.75 -25.56
CA ASP A 506 -28.72 3.01 -25.69
C ASP A 506 -29.30 3.56 -24.37
N ASN A 507 -28.66 4.60 -23.80
CA ASN A 507 -29.03 5.25 -22.54
C ASN A 507 -29.05 4.31 -21.33
N LYS A 508 -28.36 3.16 -21.36
CA LYS A 508 -28.18 2.22 -20.24
C LYS A 508 -26.74 2.26 -19.80
N PRO A 509 -26.43 2.62 -18.54
CA PRO A 509 -25.07 2.56 -18.03
C PRO A 509 -24.59 1.11 -17.95
N LEU A 510 -23.30 0.90 -18.26
CA LEU A 510 -22.62 -0.39 -18.20
C LEU A 510 -21.97 -0.54 -16.83
N LEU A 511 -22.49 -1.45 -15.98
CA LEU A 511 -21.94 -1.78 -14.68
C LEU A 511 -21.24 -3.14 -14.73
N SER A 512 -19.99 -3.18 -14.31
CA SER A 512 -19.23 -4.42 -14.22
C SER A 512 -19.27 -5.04 -12.81
N LEU A 513 -19.35 -6.36 -12.76
CA LEU A 513 -19.30 -7.17 -11.56
C LEU A 513 -18.04 -8.04 -11.59
N TRP A 514 -17.26 -8.00 -10.52
CA TRP A 514 -16.07 -8.87 -10.41
C TRP A 514 -16.43 -10.34 -10.31
N SER A 515 -17.48 -10.67 -9.58
CA SER A 515 -17.92 -12.06 -9.43
C SER A 515 -19.42 -12.15 -9.19
N LEU A 516 -19.94 -13.38 -9.23
CA LEU A 516 -21.33 -13.69 -8.87
C LEU A 516 -21.49 -14.06 -7.38
N LYS A 517 -20.48 -13.88 -6.55
CA LYS A 517 -20.56 -14.21 -5.11
C LYS A 517 -21.64 -13.43 -4.37
N PHE A 518 -22.07 -12.28 -4.89
CA PHE A 518 -23.21 -11.56 -4.33
C PHE A 518 -24.47 -12.41 -4.26
N ILE A 519 -24.67 -13.38 -5.18
CA ILE A 519 -25.82 -14.30 -5.15
C ILE A 519 -25.86 -15.06 -3.82
N GLU A 520 -24.73 -15.62 -3.41
CA GLU A 520 -24.63 -16.36 -2.14
C GLU A 520 -24.79 -15.41 -0.94
N HIS A 521 -24.17 -14.25 -0.98
CA HIS A 521 -24.17 -13.27 0.11
C HIS A 521 -25.54 -12.63 0.33
N TRP A 522 -26.38 -12.55 -0.70
CA TRP A 522 -27.70 -11.91 -0.61
C TRP A 522 -28.87 -12.88 -0.43
N GLY A 523 -28.58 -14.14 -0.16
CA GLY A 523 -29.58 -15.13 0.19
C GLY A 523 -30.02 -16.04 -0.95
N GLY A 524 -29.31 -16.03 -2.08
CA GLY A 524 -29.53 -16.95 -3.19
C GLY A 524 -30.01 -16.28 -4.48
N GLU A 525 -30.33 -17.12 -5.47
CA GLU A 525 -30.65 -16.70 -6.84
C GLU A 525 -31.92 -15.83 -6.94
N GLU A 526 -32.93 -16.11 -6.14
CA GLU A 526 -34.19 -15.36 -6.11
C GLU A 526 -33.95 -13.89 -5.72
N GLN A 527 -33.22 -13.68 -4.61
CA GLN A 527 -32.88 -12.34 -4.12
C GLN A 527 -31.99 -11.59 -5.09
N ALA A 528 -31.04 -12.27 -5.74
CA ALA A 528 -30.19 -11.68 -6.76
C ALA A 528 -31.01 -11.22 -7.99
N ALA A 529 -31.95 -12.05 -8.46
CA ALA A 529 -32.83 -11.69 -9.56
C ALA A 529 -33.74 -10.50 -9.20
N GLU A 530 -34.28 -10.46 -7.97
CA GLU A 530 -35.05 -9.32 -7.50
C GLU A 530 -34.22 -8.02 -7.48
N LEU A 531 -32.94 -8.12 -7.12
CA LEU A 531 -32.06 -6.97 -7.10
C LEU A 531 -31.75 -6.45 -8.51
N VAL A 532 -31.45 -7.34 -9.46
CA VAL A 532 -31.25 -6.96 -10.87
C VAL A 532 -32.51 -6.28 -11.42
N LYS A 533 -33.70 -6.81 -11.09
CA LYS A 533 -34.96 -6.17 -11.44
C LYS A 533 -35.11 -4.80 -10.81
N PHE A 534 -34.80 -4.66 -9.51
CA PHE A 534 -34.79 -3.37 -8.81
C PHE A 534 -33.87 -2.36 -9.49
N MET A 535 -32.61 -2.73 -9.81
CA MET A 535 -31.68 -1.86 -10.51
C MET A 535 -32.21 -1.36 -11.85
N ASN A 536 -32.81 -2.25 -12.66
CA ASN A 536 -33.41 -1.90 -13.96
C ASN A 536 -34.61 -0.97 -13.84
N GLU A 537 -35.39 -1.07 -12.78
CA GLU A 537 -36.56 -0.21 -12.58
C GLU A 537 -36.19 1.13 -11.93
N ASP A 538 -35.38 1.09 -10.86
CA ASP A 538 -35.06 2.30 -10.09
C ASP A 538 -34.19 3.28 -10.88
N ILE A 539 -33.28 2.80 -11.75
CA ILE A 539 -32.42 3.64 -12.59
C ILE A 539 -33.20 4.60 -13.49
N LYS A 540 -34.44 4.25 -13.82
CA LYS A 540 -35.33 5.10 -14.61
C LYS A 540 -35.66 6.41 -13.90
N ASN A 541 -35.67 6.43 -12.58
CA ASN A 541 -35.84 7.64 -11.77
C ASN A 541 -34.69 8.63 -11.98
N TYR A 542 -33.55 8.16 -12.51
CA TYR A 542 -32.34 8.95 -12.80
C TYR A 542 -32.18 9.25 -14.30
N GLY A 543 -33.19 8.97 -15.12
CA GLY A 543 -33.21 9.31 -16.55
C GLY A 543 -32.52 8.31 -17.49
N CYS A 544 -32.24 7.09 -17.02
CA CYS A 544 -31.72 6.00 -17.83
C CYS A 544 -32.84 5.00 -18.18
N ASP A 545 -32.65 4.23 -19.29
CA ASP A 545 -33.68 3.29 -19.79
C ASP A 545 -33.57 1.88 -19.21
N GLY A 546 -32.60 1.64 -18.36
CA GLY A 546 -32.25 0.38 -17.72
C GLY A 546 -30.75 0.35 -17.40
N ILE A 547 -30.23 -0.81 -17.01
CA ILE A 547 -28.80 -1.04 -16.75
C ILE A 547 -28.32 -2.22 -17.55
N LEU A 548 -27.06 -2.18 -18.05
CA LEU A 548 -26.36 -3.32 -18.62
C LEU A 548 -25.37 -3.85 -17.61
N LEU A 549 -25.40 -5.14 -17.36
CA LEU A 549 -24.51 -5.83 -16.44
C LEU A 549 -23.45 -6.63 -17.19
N MET A 550 -22.21 -6.45 -16.76
CA MET A 550 -21.05 -7.16 -17.29
C MET A 550 -20.39 -7.96 -16.16
N ALA A 551 -19.95 -9.17 -16.42
CA ALA A 551 -19.25 -9.97 -15.43
C ALA A 551 -17.93 -10.54 -15.94
N THR A 552 -16.99 -10.76 -15.00
CA THR A 552 -15.69 -11.36 -15.31
C THR A 552 -15.83 -12.86 -15.55
N ALA A 553 -15.52 -13.30 -16.75
CA ALA A 553 -15.46 -14.71 -17.14
C ALA A 553 -14.08 -15.28 -16.79
N SER A 554 -14.04 -16.49 -16.24
CA SER A 554 -12.80 -17.25 -16.16
C SER A 554 -12.40 -17.73 -17.56
N ALA A 555 -11.26 -17.23 -18.05
CA ALA A 555 -10.71 -17.62 -19.32
C ALA A 555 -9.69 -18.77 -19.12
N SER A 556 -9.92 -19.88 -19.78
CA SER A 556 -9.03 -21.05 -19.78
C SER A 556 -9.01 -21.67 -21.18
N ALA A 557 -7.85 -22.12 -21.63
CA ALA A 557 -7.72 -22.85 -22.91
C ALA A 557 -8.26 -24.29 -22.86
N SER A 558 -8.64 -24.78 -21.68
CA SER A 558 -9.50 -25.95 -21.52
C SER A 558 -10.96 -25.57 -21.73
N ALA A 559 -11.83 -26.54 -21.97
CA ALA A 559 -13.26 -26.28 -22.17
C ALA A 559 -13.81 -25.39 -21.05
N PRO A 560 -14.47 -24.27 -21.36
CA PRO A 560 -15.06 -23.40 -20.34
C PRO A 560 -16.12 -24.17 -19.55
N ASP A 561 -16.28 -23.82 -18.27
CA ASP A 561 -17.38 -24.34 -17.45
C ASP A 561 -18.71 -23.73 -17.95
N ALA A 562 -19.36 -24.46 -18.86
CA ALA A 562 -20.62 -24.02 -19.47
C ALA A 562 -21.74 -23.81 -18.46
N ALA A 563 -21.79 -24.57 -17.36
CA ALA A 563 -22.79 -24.39 -16.31
C ALA A 563 -22.59 -23.06 -15.59
N ARG A 564 -21.36 -22.74 -15.20
CA ARG A 564 -21.02 -21.45 -14.57
C ARG A 564 -21.30 -20.30 -15.54
N TYR A 565 -20.98 -20.48 -16.81
CA TYR A 565 -21.20 -19.43 -17.81
C TYR A 565 -22.71 -19.22 -18.04
N ARG A 566 -23.52 -20.28 -17.97
CA ARG A 566 -24.99 -20.19 -17.99
C ARG A 566 -25.50 -19.35 -16.83
N THR A 567 -25.07 -19.67 -15.61
CA THR A 567 -25.46 -18.88 -14.41
C THR A 567 -25.07 -17.40 -14.57
N MET A 568 -23.89 -17.10 -15.15
CA MET A 568 -23.54 -15.70 -15.43
C MET A 568 -24.51 -15.05 -16.40
N SER A 569 -24.90 -15.77 -17.46
CA SER A 569 -25.78 -15.28 -18.52
C SER A 569 -27.22 -15.02 -18.04
N ASP A 570 -27.65 -15.65 -16.94
CA ASP A 570 -28.95 -15.38 -16.32
C ASP A 570 -29.02 -13.99 -15.65
N TYR A 571 -27.86 -13.37 -15.35
CA TYR A 571 -27.80 -12.08 -14.66
C TYR A 571 -27.09 -10.99 -15.47
N CYS A 572 -26.25 -11.34 -16.45
CA CYS A 572 -25.39 -10.38 -17.13
C CYS A 572 -25.66 -10.36 -18.64
N ASP A 573 -25.61 -9.16 -19.20
CA ASP A 573 -25.81 -8.89 -20.63
C ASP A 573 -24.58 -9.18 -21.47
N ILE A 574 -23.37 -9.16 -20.83
CA ILE A 574 -22.08 -9.37 -21.48
C ILE A 574 -21.05 -9.89 -20.49
N THR A 575 -20.06 -10.63 -20.98
CA THR A 575 -18.91 -11.08 -20.19
C THR A 575 -17.59 -10.55 -20.75
N TYR A 576 -16.54 -10.52 -19.96
CA TYR A 576 -15.19 -10.17 -20.38
C TYR A 576 -14.15 -10.96 -19.57
N ALA A 577 -12.89 -10.98 -19.99
CA ALA A 577 -11.81 -11.57 -19.22
C ALA A 577 -10.97 -10.47 -18.53
N TYR A 578 -10.59 -10.68 -17.25
CA TYR A 578 -9.65 -9.77 -16.60
C TYR A 578 -8.21 -10.06 -17.05
N HIS A 579 -7.82 -11.34 -17.15
CA HIS A 579 -6.58 -11.82 -17.75
C HIS A 579 -6.73 -13.29 -18.15
N TYR A 580 -5.72 -13.84 -18.84
CA TYR A 580 -5.72 -15.23 -19.30
C TYR A 580 -4.73 -16.13 -18.51
N GLY A 581 -4.44 -15.77 -17.25
CA GLY A 581 -3.51 -16.49 -16.39
C GLY A 581 -2.04 -16.40 -16.85
N SER A 582 -1.18 -17.23 -16.26
CA SER A 582 0.26 -17.27 -16.56
C SER A 582 0.59 -17.59 -18.02
N ASP A 583 -0.28 -18.36 -18.71
CA ASP A 583 -0.14 -18.67 -20.13
C ASP A 583 -0.62 -17.54 -21.05
N GLY A 584 -1.19 -16.49 -20.48
CA GLY A 584 -1.67 -15.32 -21.22
C GLY A 584 -0.59 -14.54 -21.98
N ALA A 585 0.69 -14.78 -21.69
CA ALA A 585 1.79 -14.24 -22.47
C ALA A 585 1.96 -14.92 -23.85
N ARG A 586 1.26 -16.02 -24.11
CA ARG A 586 1.30 -16.73 -25.39
C ARG A 586 0.08 -16.36 -26.24
N PRO A 587 0.25 -15.81 -27.45
CA PRO A 587 -0.85 -15.34 -28.28
C PRO A 587 -1.82 -16.48 -28.66
N GLU A 588 -1.33 -17.67 -28.95
CA GLU A 588 -2.16 -18.83 -29.28
C GLU A 588 -3.06 -19.26 -28.11
N HIS A 589 -2.61 -19.07 -26.85
CA HIS A 589 -3.42 -19.36 -25.67
C HIS A 589 -4.56 -18.36 -25.53
N GLN A 590 -4.27 -17.05 -25.64
CA GLN A 590 -5.31 -16.01 -25.60
C GLN A 590 -6.33 -16.21 -26.72
N LEU A 591 -5.88 -16.38 -27.95
CA LEU A 591 -6.75 -16.58 -29.11
C LEU A 591 -7.63 -17.82 -28.95
N ARG A 592 -7.09 -18.90 -28.40
CA ARG A 592 -7.87 -20.10 -28.10
C ARG A 592 -8.93 -19.87 -27.03
N CYS A 593 -8.60 -19.14 -25.96
CA CYS A 593 -9.58 -18.77 -24.92
C CYS A 593 -10.72 -17.91 -25.51
N ILE A 594 -10.38 -16.91 -26.31
CA ILE A 594 -11.34 -16.02 -26.98
C ILE A 594 -12.26 -16.81 -27.89
N GLU A 595 -11.69 -17.70 -28.72
CA GLU A 595 -12.46 -18.58 -29.62
C GLU A 595 -13.46 -19.45 -28.86
N LEU A 596 -13.04 -20.05 -27.74
CA LEU A 596 -13.91 -20.89 -26.92
C LEU A 596 -15.04 -20.09 -26.26
N LEU A 597 -14.78 -18.86 -25.80
CA LEU A 597 -15.78 -18.01 -25.19
C LEU A 597 -16.79 -17.48 -26.22
N ASN A 598 -16.32 -17.09 -27.40
CA ASN A 598 -17.21 -16.71 -28.52
C ASN A 598 -18.08 -17.88 -28.95
N ALA A 599 -17.52 -19.08 -29.09
CA ALA A 599 -18.26 -20.28 -29.48
C ALA A 599 -19.37 -20.67 -28.49
N LEU A 600 -19.26 -20.33 -27.20
CA LEU A 600 -20.37 -20.55 -26.27
C LEU A 600 -21.61 -19.74 -26.64
N HIS A 601 -21.44 -18.46 -26.92
CA HIS A 601 -22.54 -17.58 -27.35
C HIS A 601 -23.09 -17.98 -28.73
N GLU A 602 -22.22 -18.30 -29.66
CA GLU A 602 -22.64 -18.74 -31.04
C GLU A 602 -23.44 -20.05 -31.01
N SER A 603 -23.07 -20.96 -30.08
CA SER A 603 -23.76 -22.26 -29.95
C SER A 603 -25.09 -22.18 -29.25
N ASP A 604 -25.31 -21.15 -28.39
CA ASP A 604 -26.53 -20.92 -27.63
C ASP A 604 -26.74 -19.43 -27.39
N ALA A 605 -27.70 -18.84 -28.10
CA ALA A 605 -28.06 -17.41 -27.97
C ALA A 605 -28.56 -17.00 -26.57
N GLY A 606 -28.83 -17.95 -25.68
CA GLY A 606 -29.10 -17.68 -24.25
C GLY A 606 -27.84 -17.46 -23.41
N MET A 607 -26.64 -17.69 -23.95
CA MET A 607 -25.37 -17.35 -23.31
C MET A 607 -25.01 -15.90 -23.57
N ALA A 608 -24.55 -15.17 -22.55
CA ALA A 608 -24.07 -13.79 -22.72
C ALA A 608 -22.88 -13.73 -23.71
N PRO A 609 -22.84 -12.74 -24.61
CA PRO A 609 -21.72 -12.56 -25.50
C PRO A 609 -20.44 -12.22 -24.74
N PHE A 610 -19.29 -12.48 -25.36
CA PHE A 610 -17.98 -12.18 -24.81
C PHE A 610 -17.42 -10.90 -25.45
N MET A 611 -17.18 -9.86 -24.64
CA MET A 611 -16.45 -8.67 -25.04
C MET A 611 -14.99 -9.02 -25.31
N GLN A 612 -14.51 -8.68 -26.49
CA GLN A 612 -13.15 -9.01 -26.92
C GLN A 612 -12.13 -8.35 -25.97
N THR A 613 -11.42 -9.17 -25.21
CA THR A 613 -10.41 -8.73 -24.23
C THR A 613 -9.02 -9.14 -24.68
N VAL A 614 -8.04 -8.26 -24.54
CA VAL A 614 -6.62 -8.53 -24.80
C VAL A 614 -5.82 -8.27 -23.54
N SER A 615 -4.96 -9.21 -23.14
CA SER A 615 -4.13 -9.13 -21.94
C SER A 615 -2.65 -9.16 -22.29
N VAL A 616 -1.82 -8.56 -21.42
CA VAL A 616 -0.35 -8.67 -21.55
C VAL A 616 0.24 -9.87 -20.82
N GLY A 617 -0.59 -10.70 -20.20
CA GLY A 617 -0.19 -11.87 -19.43
C GLY A 617 -0.49 -11.72 -17.92
N PHE A 618 0.20 -12.52 -17.11
CA PHE A 618 0.02 -12.49 -15.65
C PHE A 618 1.35 -12.82 -14.97
N ASN A 619 1.91 -11.87 -14.25
CA ASN A 619 3.16 -12.02 -13.53
C ASN A 619 2.97 -11.56 -12.07
N SER A 620 2.49 -12.46 -11.22
CA SER A 620 2.17 -12.15 -9.83
C SER A 620 3.38 -12.17 -8.88
N ALA A 621 4.59 -12.11 -9.40
CA ALA A 621 5.81 -12.08 -8.59
C ALA A 621 5.80 -11.00 -7.49
N PRO A 622 5.32 -9.78 -7.71
CA PRO A 622 5.24 -8.78 -6.64
C PRO A 622 4.36 -9.20 -5.47
N TRP A 623 3.27 -9.92 -5.72
CA TRP A 623 2.38 -10.43 -4.67
C TRP A 623 2.83 -11.74 -4.04
N HIS A 624 3.40 -12.65 -4.83
CA HIS A 624 3.62 -14.04 -4.44
C HIS A 624 5.11 -14.44 -4.37
N GLY A 625 6.03 -13.53 -4.72
CA GLY A 625 7.47 -13.79 -4.71
C GLY A 625 8.01 -14.20 -6.09
N ALA A 626 9.35 -14.19 -6.22
CA ALA A 626 10.03 -14.32 -7.50
C ALA A 626 9.74 -15.64 -8.25
N ASP A 627 9.32 -16.71 -7.56
CA ASP A 627 8.93 -17.98 -8.19
C ASP A 627 7.64 -17.91 -8.99
N ALA A 628 6.80 -16.89 -8.73
CA ALA A 628 5.59 -16.62 -9.50
C ALA A 628 5.87 -15.74 -10.74
N ARG A 629 7.14 -15.50 -11.07
CA ARG A 629 7.52 -14.68 -12.23
C ARG A 629 7.20 -15.43 -13.52
N CYS A 630 6.38 -14.79 -14.36
CA CYS A 630 6.05 -15.24 -15.70
C CYS A 630 6.42 -14.15 -16.71
N PRO A 631 6.77 -14.51 -17.95
CA PRO A 631 7.00 -13.52 -18.99
C PRO A 631 5.71 -12.77 -19.35
N LEU A 632 5.83 -11.52 -19.75
CA LEU A 632 4.77 -10.78 -20.40
C LEU A 632 4.81 -11.05 -21.91
N ILE A 633 3.68 -10.82 -22.61
CA ILE A 633 3.58 -10.99 -24.06
C ILE A 633 4.53 -10.03 -24.78
N SER A 634 5.15 -10.50 -25.87
CA SER A 634 5.97 -9.62 -26.72
C SER A 634 5.11 -8.57 -27.43
N LEU A 635 5.70 -7.45 -27.86
CA LEU A 635 4.98 -6.42 -28.61
C LEU A 635 4.42 -6.94 -29.95
N GLU A 636 5.12 -7.85 -30.61
CA GLU A 636 4.70 -8.47 -31.87
C GLU A 636 3.51 -9.44 -31.65
N ASP A 637 3.58 -10.25 -30.60
CA ASP A 637 2.50 -11.17 -30.24
C ASP A 637 1.27 -10.41 -29.74
N TYR A 638 1.47 -9.32 -28.98
CA TYR A 638 0.38 -8.45 -28.55
C TYR A 638 -0.36 -7.82 -29.74
N GLU A 639 0.40 -7.31 -30.72
CA GLU A 639 -0.17 -6.82 -31.97
C GLU A 639 -0.97 -7.90 -32.71
N THR A 640 -0.47 -9.14 -32.73
CA THR A 640 -1.16 -10.26 -33.35
C THR A 640 -2.53 -10.51 -32.70
N VAL A 641 -2.62 -10.49 -31.38
CA VAL A 641 -3.91 -10.63 -30.67
C VAL A 641 -4.82 -9.44 -30.93
N LEU A 642 -4.31 -8.21 -30.87
CA LEU A 642 -5.07 -6.99 -31.14
C LEU A 642 -5.69 -7.02 -32.54
N ARG A 643 -4.92 -7.39 -33.56
CA ARG A 643 -5.42 -7.51 -34.94
C ARG A 643 -6.49 -8.59 -35.11
N SER A 644 -6.36 -9.69 -34.36
CA SER A 644 -7.36 -10.76 -34.39
C SER A 644 -8.69 -10.31 -33.76
N VAL A 645 -8.66 -9.67 -32.58
CA VAL A 645 -9.91 -9.20 -31.96
C VAL A 645 -10.55 -8.05 -32.74
N LYS A 646 -9.76 -7.15 -33.32
CA LYS A 646 -10.30 -6.09 -34.18
C LYS A 646 -10.97 -6.67 -35.43
N ARG A 647 -10.33 -7.65 -36.08
CA ARG A 647 -10.94 -8.34 -37.26
C ARG A 647 -12.26 -9.00 -36.87
N HIS A 648 -12.37 -9.63 -35.70
CA HIS A 648 -13.64 -10.18 -35.22
C HIS A 648 -14.71 -9.08 -35.11
N GLY A 649 -14.41 -7.94 -34.50
CA GLY A 649 -15.35 -6.80 -34.46
C GLY A 649 -15.72 -6.24 -35.85
N ASP A 650 -14.75 -6.18 -36.79
CA ASP A 650 -14.99 -5.73 -38.16
C ASP A 650 -15.90 -6.69 -38.98
N GLU A 651 -15.81 -8.00 -38.73
CA GLU A 651 -16.55 -9.06 -39.41
C GLU A 651 -17.87 -9.42 -38.74
N SER A 652 -18.11 -8.97 -37.50
CA SER A 652 -19.33 -9.27 -36.74
C SER A 652 -20.56 -8.57 -37.32
N ALA A 653 -21.75 -9.10 -36.98
CA ALA A 653 -23.05 -8.65 -37.52
C ALA A 653 -23.52 -7.25 -37.05
N GLY A 654 -22.73 -6.54 -36.23
CA GLY A 654 -22.98 -5.19 -35.77
C GLY A 654 -23.84 -5.08 -34.53
N ALA A 655 -23.83 -6.10 -33.67
CA ALA A 655 -24.38 -6.00 -32.33
C ALA A 655 -23.57 -4.98 -31.52
N TRP A 656 -24.19 -4.37 -30.51
CA TRP A 656 -23.59 -3.30 -29.72
C TRP A 656 -22.30 -3.76 -29.01
N TYR A 657 -22.25 -5.01 -28.56
CA TYR A 657 -21.10 -5.60 -27.86
C TYR A 657 -19.90 -5.89 -28.77
N ASP A 658 -20.10 -6.08 -30.08
CA ASP A 658 -19.02 -6.27 -31.05
C ASP A 658 -18.13 -5.02 -31.22
N LYS A 659 -18.60 -3.88 -30.72
CA LYS A 659 -17.92 -2.58 -30.78
C LYS A 659 -17.21 -2.21 -29.49
N LEU A 660 -17.21 -3.09 -28.50
CA LEU A 660 -16.54 -2.91 -27.23
C LEU A 660 -15.30 -3.80 -27.14
N PHE A 661 -14.19 -3.19 -26.74
CA PHE A 661 -12.90 -3.88 -26.51
C PHE A 661 -12.38 -3.54 -25.14
N MET A 662 -11.70 -4.49 -24.50
CA MET A 662 -11.06 -4.29 -23.20
C MET A 662 -9.58 -4.65 -23.27
N MET A 663 -8.72 -3.74 -22.79
CA MET A 663 -7.29 -3.99 -22.57
C MET A 663 -7.08 -4.27 -21.08
N SER A 664 -6.45 -5.36 -20.77
CA SER A 664 -6.23 -5.76 -19.38
C SER A 664 -4.73 -5.79 -19.07
N THR A 665 -4.29 -4.92 -18.18
CA THR A 665 -4.92 -3.79 -17.47
C THR A 665 -4.11 -2.52 -17.68
N TRP A 666 -4.57 -1.37 -17.17
CA TRP A 666 -3.77 -0.16 -17.19
C TRP A 666 -2.54 -0.26 -16.30
N ASN A 667 -2.76 -0.63 -15.02
CA ASN A 667 -1.77 -0.44 -13.96
C ASN A 667 -1.78 -1.51 -12.87
N GLU A 668 -2.18 -2.76 -13.16
CA GLU A 668 -2.09 -3.86 -12.18
C GLU A 668 -0.66 -4.39 -12.08
N TYR A 669 0.26 -3.56 -11.56
CA TYR A 669 1.69 -3.90 -11.49
C TYR A 669 1.97 -5.11 -10.62
N GLY A 670 1.14 -5.36 -9.59
CA GLY A 670 1.28 -6.50 -8.68
C GLY A 670 1.04 -7.84 -9.32
N GLU A 671 0.26 -7.87 -10.40
CA GLU A 671 -0.04 -9.06 -11.21
C GLU A 671 0.64 -9.01 -12.57
N GLY A 672 1.43 -7.98 -12.85
CA GLY A 672 2.14 -7.80 -14.11
C GLY A 672 1.24 -7.60 -15.31
N THR A 673 -0.06 -7.33 -15.10
CA THR A 673 -1.01 -7.04 -16.19
C THR A 673 -1.10 -5.53 -16.37
N TYR A 674 -0.11 -4.90 -16.98
CA TYR A 674 -0.09 -3.45 -17.16
C TYR A 674 0.38 -3.03 -18.54
N ILE A 675 -0.29 -2.01 -19.10
CA ILE A 675 0.06 -1.39 -20.39
C ILE A 675 0.49 0.07 -20.24
N MET A 676 0.38 0.63 -19.03
CA MET A 676 0.92 1.96 -18.73
C MET A 676 2.40 2.01 -19.07
N PRO A 677 2.92 3.11 -19.65
CA PRO A 677 4.32 3.21 -20.06
C PRO A 677 5.28 2.83 -18.92
N SER A 678 6.15 1.86 -19.17
CA SER A 678 7.00 1.21 -18.17
C SER A 678 8.46 1.12 -18.60
N GLY A 679 9.34 0.76 -17.67
CA GLY A 679 10.77 0.62 -17.92
C GLY A 679 11.14 -0.46 -18.95
N ILE A 680 10.28 -1.51 -19.14
CA ILE A 680 10.58 -2.60 -20.09
C ILE A 680 10.22 -2.22 -21.53
N HIS A 681 8.99 -1.76 -21.75
CA HIS A 681 8.44 -1.58 -23.09
C HIS A 681 8.20 -0.12 -23.48
N GLY A 682 8.44 0.83 -22.55
CA GLY A 682 8.11 2.22 -22.82
C GLY A 682 6.62 2.37 -23.15
N PHE A 683 6.33 3.03 -24.25
CA PHE A 683 4.97 3.15 -24.82
C PHE A 683 4.56 1.98 -25.73
N GLY A 684 5.38 0.95 -25.88
CA GLY A 684 5.21 -0.07 -26.93
C GLY A 684 3.84 -0.72 -26.98
N TYR A 685 3.21 -1.08 -25.84
CA TYR A 685 1.84 -1.61 -25.85
C TYR A 685 0.82 -0.59 -26.34
N LEU A 686 0.94 0.67 -25.93
CA LEU A 686 0.05 1.75 -26.35
C LEU A 686 0.22 2.06 -27.84
N ASP A 687 1.46 2.10 -28.33
CA ASP A 687 1.75 2.27 -29.75
C ASP A 687 1.08 1.17 -30.60
N LYS A 688 1.09 -0.09 -30.12
CA LYS A 688 0.41 -1.20 -30.82
C LYS A 688 -1.11 -1.05 -30.83
N ILE A 689 -1.72 -0.55 -29.76
CA ILE A 689 -3.15 -0.22 -29.73
C ILE A 689 -3.46 0.85 -30.78
N ARG A 690 -2.66 1.92 -30.81
CA ARG A 690 -2.79 3.01 -31.78
C ARG A 690 -2.64 2.52 -33.22
N GLU A 691 -1.61 1.73 -33.52
CA GLU A 691 -1.35 1.16 -34.84
C GLU A 691 -2.49 0.27 -35.36
N VAL A 692 -3.16 -0.44 -34.45
CA VAL A 692 -4.24 -1.36 -34.82
C VAL A 692 -5.59 -0.66 -34.92
N PHE A 693 -5.96 0.18 -33.93
CA PHE A 693 -7.31 0.77 -33.86
C PHE A 693 -7.44 2.12 -34.61
N VAL A 694 -6.35 2.90 -34.67
CA VAL A 694 -6.38 4.24 -35.28
C VAL A 694 -5.16 4.50 -36.17
N PRO A 695 -4.86 3.60 -37.14
CA PRO A 695 -3.63 3.62 -37.94
C PRO A 695 -3.44 4.93 -38.74
N GLU A 696 -4.52 5.59 -39.11
CA GLU A 696 -4.51 6.86 -39.86
C GLU A 696 -4.02 8.05 -39.04
N SER A 697 -3.94 7.89 -37.72
CA SER A 697 -3.48 8.95 -36.81
C SER A 697 -1.95 9.13 -36.76
N GLY A 698 -1.22 8.22 -37.41
CA GLY A 698 0.26 8.26 -37.44
C GLY A 698 0.92 7.97 -36.10
N VAL A 699 2.15 8.43 -35.91
CA VAL A 699 2.94 8.20 -34.71
C VAL A 699 2.60 9.22 -33.61
N CYS A 700 2.60 8.79 -32.36
CA CYS A 700 2.44 9.65 -31.19
C CYS A 700 3.80 10.23 -30.74
N ASP A 701 3.80 11.43 -30.15
CA ASP A 701 5.02 12.06 -29.63
C ASP A 701 5.52 11.39 -28.33
N ASN A 702 4.68 10.63 -27.64
CA ASN A 702 5.01 9.87 -26.41
C ASN A 702 5.65 10.73 -25.32
N LEU A 703 5.10 11.93 -25.08
CA LEU A 703 5.61 12.86 -24.09
C LEU A 703 5.44 12.29 -22.66
N LEU A 704 6.49 12.43 -21.87
CA LEU A 704 6.50 12.14 -20.44
C LEU A 704 6.60 13.44 -19.62
N PRO A 705 6.14 13.43 -18.35
CA PRO A 705 6.38 14.54 -17.46
C PRO A 705 7.90 14.77 -17.26
N ASP A 706 8.31 16.02 -17.17
CA ASP A 706 9.69 16.38 -16.86
C ASP A 706 10.01 16.19 -15.36
N GLU A 707 11.27 16.44 -14.96
CA GLU A 707 11.71 16.26 -13.58
C GLU A 707 10.94 17.16 -12.58
N ASN A 708 10.55 18.37 -13.00
CA ASN A 708 9.82 19.29 -12.12
C ASN A 708 8.35 18.87 -11.96
N GLN A 709 7.74 18.43 -13.05
CA GLN A 709 6.39 17.85 -13.01
C GLN A 709 6.38 16.61 -12.13
N ASN A 710 7.35 15.69 -12.28
CA ASN A 710 7.46 14.48 -11.47
C ASN A 710 7.58 14.75 -9.96
N LYS A 711 8.17 15.86 -9.54
CA LYS A 711 8.27 16.24 -8.12
C LYS A 711 6.90 16.46 -7.46
N ARG A 712 5.88 16.84 -8.22
CA ARG A 712 4.51 17.02 -7.72
C ARG A 712 3.57 15.83 -8.02
N LEU A 713 3.94 14.97 -8.98
CA LEU A 713 3.20 13.76 -9.31
C LEU A 713 3.57 12.60 -8.37
N CYS A 714 4.84 12.52 -7.96
CA CYS A 714 5.40 11.45 -7.14
C CYS A 714 5.84 12.00 -5.79
N THR A 715 5.00 11.86 -4.79
CA THR A 715 5.34 12.24 -3.41
C THR A 715 6.12 11.15 -2.67
N LEU A 716 5.95 9.90 -3.09
CA LEU A 716 6.63 8.76 -2.52
C LEU A 716 8.10 8.73 -2.96
N ARG A 717 9.00 8.72 -1.99
CA ARG A 717 10.43 8.49 -2.18
C ARG A 717 10.82 7.17 -1.57
N ILE A 718 11.36 6.29 -2.41
CA ILE A 718 11.82 4.99 -1.96
C ILE A 718 13.34 5.06 -1.86
N PRO A 719 13.92 4.89 -0.66
CA PRO A 719 15.36 4.85 -0.52
C PRO A 719 15.95 3.67 -1.30
N ASP A 720 16.97 3.91 -2.12
CA ASP A 720 17.70 2.86 -2.85
C ASP A 720 18.17 1.74 -1.91
N ARG A 721 18.57 2.08 -0.69
CA ARG A 721 18.98 1.18 0.37
C ARG A 721 17.89 0.17 0.75
N VAL A 722 16.63 0.57 0.79
CA VAL A 722 15.51 -0.31 1.12
C VAL A 722 15.30 -1.36 0.04
N MET A 723 15.37 -0.95 -1.22
CA MET A 723 15.26 -1.88 -2.35
C MET A 723 16.40 -2.91 -2.35
N ILE A 724 17.62 -2.43 -2.16
CA ILE A 724 18.83 -3.26 -2.20
C ILE A 724 18.84 -4.26 -1.05
N ARG A 725 18.49 -3.84 0.16
CA ARG A 725 18.41 -4.68 1.36
C ARG A 725 17.51 -5.89 1.13
N ARG A 726 16.38 -5.72 0.48
CA ARG A 726 15.40 -6.77 0.28
C ARG A 726 15.70 -7.71 -0.90
N LEU A 727 16.53 -7.28 -1.83
CA LEU A 727 17.10 -8.18 -2.82
C LEU A 727 18.05 -9.21 -2.18
N GLY A 728 18.58 -8.88 -1.00
CA GLY A 728 19.46 -9.76 -0.22
C GLY A 728 20.77 -10.09 -0.94
N PHE A 729 21.49 -11.01 -0.37
CA PHE A 729 22.65 -11.62 -1.01
C PHE A 729 22.25 -12.95 -1.65
N GLU A 730 22.88 -13.31 -2.75
CA GLU A 730 22.71 -14.60 -3.44
C GLU A 730 24.02 -15.41 -3.30
N PRO A 731 24.18 -16.14 -2.21
CA PRO A 731 25.38 -16.94 -2.00
C PRO A 731 25.47 -18.05 -3.05
N SER A 732 26.71 -18.33 -3.51
CA SER A 732 27.01 -19.44 -4.40
C SER A 732 26.60 -20.77 -3.76
N GLU A 733 26.18 -21.74 -4.56
CA GLU A 733 26.00 -23.12 -4.07
C GLU A 733 27.34 -23.88 -4.02
N GLU A 734 28.29 -23.51 -4.87
CA GLU A 734 29.63 -24.11 -4.89
C GLU A 734 30.47 -23.62 -3.70
N GLY A 735 31.11 -24.56 -3.02
CA GLY A 735 32.01 -24.29 -1.89
C GLY A 735 31.30 -24.04 -0.55
N LYS A 736 29.98 -24.17 -0.48
CA LYS A 736 29.27 -24.13 0.81
C LYS A 736 29.71 -25.26 1.75
N ALA A 737 29.74 -24.92 3.03
CA ALA A 737 29.97 -25.90 4.09
C ALA A 737 28.83 -26.94 4.11
N PRO A 738 29.12 -28.19 4.46
CA PRO A 738 28.08 -29.23 4.61
C PRO A 738 27.03 -28.84 5.64
N ASN A 739 25.81 -29.33 5.41
CA ASN A 739 24.71 -29.12 6.33
C ASN A 739 24.82 -29.97 7.60
N THR A 740 24.48 -29.43 8.75
CA THR A 740 24.44 -30.09 10.05
C THR A 740 23.06 -29.93 10.69
N VAL A 741 22.50 -31.01 11.24
CA VAL A 741 21.23 -31.00 11.95
C VAL A 741 21.44 -30.53 13.38
N THR A 742 20.73 -29.48 13.78
CA THR A 742 20.69 -28.93 15.15
C THR A 742 19.56 -29.51 15.99
N LYS A 743 18.39 -29.72 15.36
CA LYS A 743 17.21 -30.36 15.96
C LYS A 743 16.45 -31.14 14.90
N ALA A 744 16.01 -32.35 15.24
CA ALA A 744 15.26 -33.20 14.33
C ALA A 744 13.97 -33.69 14.96
N PHE A 745 12.90 -33.73 14.15
CA PHE A 745 11.67 -34.47 14.43
C PHE A 745 11.59 -35.65 13.45
N ASP A 746 11.84 -36.84 13.95
CA ASP A 746 11.77 -38.09 13.18
C ASP A 746 10.40 -38.74 13.40
N PHE A 747 9.54 -38.68 12.41
CA PHE A 747 8.18 -39.17 12.52
C PHE A 747 8.03 -40.71 12.46
N SER A 748 9.14 -41.43 12.43
CA SER A 748 9.15 -42.86 12.82
C SER A 748 8.97 -43.04 14.34
N ARG A 749 9.17 -41.96 15.12
CA ARG A 749 9.00 -41.98 16.57
C ARG A 749 7.72 -41.21 16.96
N ARG A 750 6.86 -41.89 17.72
CA ARG A 750 5.54 -41.31 18.11
C ARG A 750 5.69 -40.07 18.96
N GLU A 751 6.68 -39.96 19.80
CA GLU A 751 6.97 -38.78 20.64
C GLU A 751 7.22 -37.53 19.83
N ASP A 752 7.89 -37.64 18.68
CA ASP A 752 8.17 -36.49 17.83
C ASP A 752 6.93 -35.95 17.09
N THR A 753 5.95 -36.83 16.84
CA THR A 753 4.69 -36.42 16.21
C THR A 753 3.78 -35.61 17.14
N ALA A 754 3.95 -35.72 18.46
CA ALA A 754 3.15 -35.02 19.45
C ALA A 754 3.32 -33.48 19.39
N PHE A 755 4.42 -33.00 18.81
CA PHE A 755 4.69 -31.57 18.60
C PHE A 755 4.02 -30.99 17.35
N TRP A 756 3.27 -31.78 16.58
CA TRP A 756 2.73 -31.36 15.29
C TRP A 756 1.24 -31.71 15.17
N ARG A 757 0.45 -30.78 14.70
CA ARG A 757 -1.00 -30.95 14.50
C ARG A 757 -1.49 -30.32 13.21
N GLY A 758 -2.62 -30.81 12.71
CA GLY A 758 -3.35 -30.15 11.64
C GLY A 758 -3.82 -28.74 12.05
N PHE A 759 -3.81 -27.83 11.12
CA PHE A 759 -4.19 -26.43 11.32
C PHE A 759 -5.47 -26.12 10.53
N ASN A 760 -6.29 -25.16 10.99
CA ASN A 760 -7.53 -24.65 10.37
C ASN A 760 -8.74 -25.61 10.35
N GLY A 761 -8.66 -26.80 10.98
CA GLY A 761 -9.76 -27.78 10.91
C GLY A 761 -9.98 -28.43 9.53
N ALA A 762 -9.17 -28.04 8.53
CA ALA A 762 -9.25 -28.61 7.18
C ALA A 762 -8.34 -29.82 6.98
N VAL A 763 -7.52 -30.13 7.96
CA VAL A 763 -6.58 -31.24 7.95
C VAL A 763 -6.51 -31.93 9.32
N GLU A 764 -6.28 -33.23 9.26
CA GLU A 764 -5.96 -34.07 10.41
C GLU A 764 -4.54 -34.64 10.24
N SER A 765 -3.70 -34.55 11.29
CA SER A 765 -2.41 -35.20 11.34
C SER A 765 -2.53 -36.54 12.06
N VAL A 766 -2.15 -37.65 11.40
CA VAL A 766 -2.32 -39.01 11.90
C VAL A 766 -0.98 -39.75 11.89
N TYR A 767 -0.54 -40.21 13.05
CA TYR A 767 0.62 -41.08 13.15
C TYR A 767 0.28 -42.49 12.68
N THR A 768 1.05 -43.05 11.75
CA THR A 768 0.81 -44.36 11.11
C THR A 768 1.81 -45.42 11.50
N GLY A 769 2.72 -45.14 12.46
CA GLY A 769 3.70 -46.07 13.00
C GLY A 769 5.11 -45.82 12.49
N ASP A 770 5.27 -45.18 11.33
CA ASP A 770 6.56 -44.86 10.69
C ASP A 770 6.64 -43.45 10.10
N ARG A 771 5.51 -42.71 10.17
CA ARG A 771 5.40 -41.35 9.59
C ARG A 771 4.18 -40.62 10.11
N LEU A 772 4.05 -39.35 9.73
CA LEU A 772 2.88 -38.51 9.94
C LEU A 772 2.12 -38.32 8.62
N ASP A 773 0.88 -38.81 8.57
CA ASP A 773 -0.01 -38.55 7.44
C ASP A 773 -0.79 -37.25 7.68
N LEU A 774 -0.77 -36.37 6.70
CA LEU A 774 -1.63 -35.19 6.66
C LEU A 774 -2.85 -35.49 5.79
N ARG A 775 -4.02 -35.65 6.41
CA ARG A 775 -5.27 -36.02 5.74
C ARG A 775 -6.19 -34.81 5.60
N ILE A 776 -6.79 -34.70 4.42
CA ILE A 776 -7.71 -33.61 4.13
C ILE A 776 -9.08 -33.94 4.72
N THR A 777 -9.62 -33.07 5.56
CA THR A 777 -10.91 -33.23 6.26
C THR A 777 -11.92 -32.11 5.94
N GLY A 778 -11.47 -31.05 5.27
CA GLY A 778 -12.31 -29.90 4.92
C GLY A 778 -11.75 -29.13 3.74
N SER A 779 -12.24 -27.92 3.50
CA SER A 779 -11.76 -27.00 2.45
C SER A 779 -11.15 -25.75 3.07
N HIS A 780 -9.98 -25.36 2.60
CA HIS A 780 -9.28 -24.14 2.99
C HIS A 780 -8.34 -23.68 1.88
N GLU A 781 -7.83 -22.44 1.95
CA GLU A 781 -6.85 -21.91 1.00
C GLU A 781 -5.52 -22.69 0.98
N HIS A 782 -5.16 -23.28 2.10
CA HIS A 782 -4.00 -24.17 2.26
C HIS A 782 -4.25 -25.21 3.34
N TYR A 783 -3.58 -26.34 3.27
CA TYR A 783 -3.76 -27.50 4.11
C TYR A 783 -2.50 -27.72 4.94
N SER A 784 -2.51 -27.27 6.19
CA SER A 784 -1.28 -27.03 6.94
C SER A 784 -1.06 -27.93 8.12
N LEU A 785 0.22 -28.25 8.33
CA LEU A 785 0.76 -28.83 9.55
C LEU A 785 1.44 -27.72 10.35
N ILE A 786 1.10 -27.58 11.62
CA ILE A 786 1.70 -26.58 12.52
C ILE A 786 2.38 -27.24 13.70
N SER A 787 3.50 -26.66 14.16
CA SER A 787 4.08 -27.01 15.47
C SER A 787 3.13 -26.64 16.61
N ALA A 788 3.17 -27.38 17.69
CA ALA A 788 2.34 -27.22 18.88
C ALA A 788 3.21 -27.38 20.13
N SER A 789 4.19 -26.51 20.32
CA SER A 789 5.10 -26.53 21.45
C SER A 789 4.81 -25.36 22.39
N ASP A 790 4.86 -25.59 23.71
CA ASP A 790 4.78 -24.54 24.73
C ASP A 790 6.12 -23.81 24.93
N ALA A 791 7.18 -24.29 24.29
CA ALA A 791 8.52 -23.69 24.32
C ALA A 791 8.97 -23.34 22.90
N PRO A 792 9.87 -22.37 22.73
CA PRO A 792 10.46 -22.04 21.43
C PRO A 792 11.05 -23.26 20.74
N LEU A 793 10.89 -23.36 19.44
CA LEU A 793 11.43 -24.45 18.64
C LEU A 793 12.94 -24.38 18.50
N CYS A 794 13.48 -23.18 18.30
CA CYS A 794 14.90 -22.91 18.16
C CYS A 794 15.17 -21.40 18.29
N LYS A 795 16.43 -21.03 18.43
CA LYS A 795 16.88 -19.64 18.19
C LYS A 795 17.16 -19.42 16.71
N ALA A 796 16.75 -18.30 16.18
CA ALA A 796 16.93 -17.98 14.77
C ALA A 796 18.40 -18.03 14.34
N GLY A 797 19.33 -17.59 15.19
CA GLY A 797 20.77 -17.61 14.90
C GLY A 797 21.41 -19.00 14.84
N GLU A 798 20.73 -20.03 15.37
CA GLU A 798 21.22 -21.41 15.38
C GLU A 798 20.73 -22.23 14.18
N VAL A 799 19.80 -21.69 13.39
CA VAL A 799 19.16 -22.40 12.28
C VAL A 799 19.14 -21.52 11.04
N SER A 800 19.79 -21.93 10.00
CA SER A 800 19.82 -21.25 8.70
C SER A 800 18.76 -21.78 7.74
N HIS A 801 18.45 -23.08 7.82
CA HIS A 801 17.50 -23.72 6.93
C HIS A 801 16.80 -24.91 7.59
N ILE A 802 15.67 -25.31 7.00
CA ILE A 802 14.82 -26.41 7.47
C ILE A 802 14.64 -27.40 6.34
N ARG A 803 14.92 -28.68 6.61
CA ARG A 803 14.67 -29.78 5.69
C ARG A 803 13.37 -30.48 6.04
N LEU A 804 12.48 -30.63 5.07
CA LEU A 804 11.26 -31.41 5.15
C LEU A 804 11.41 -32.66 4.29
N ARG A 805 11.24 -33.85 4.89
CA ARG A 805 11.17 -35.12 4.17
C ARG A 805 9.71 -35.50 3.96
N VAL A 806 9.23 -35.38 2.73
CA VAL A 806 7.81 -35.46 2.40
C VAL A 806 7.57 -36.12 1.05
N ARG A 807 6.41 -36.79 0.90
CA ARG A 807 5.95 -37.25 -0.41
C ARG A 807 4.46 -37.04 -0.58
N SER A 808 4.04 -36.97 -1.82
CA SER A 808 2.64 -36.98 -2.25
C SER A 808 2.44 -38.09 -3.29
N ARG A 809 1.61 -39.07 -2.99
CA ARG A 809 1.25 -40.15 -3.91
C ARG A 809 0.04 -39.80 -4.77
N ALA A 810 -0.82 -38.91 -4.26
CA ALA A 810 -2.09 -38.59 -4.88
C ALA A 810 -1.99 -37.61 -6.05
N GLY A 811 -0.90 -36.82 -6.13
CA GLY A 811 -0.70 -35.83 -7.16
C GLY A 811 0.47 -34.89 -6.85
N ALA A 812 0.84 -34.05 -7.78
CA ALA A 812 1.85 -33.01 -7.56
C ALA A 812 1.28 -31.90 -6.67
N SER A 813 2.10 -31.38 -5.78
CA SER A 813 1.74 -30.32 -4.85
C SER A 813 2.81 -29.22 -4.77
N ARG A 814 2.50 -28.16 -4.07
CA ARG A 814 3.39 -27.05 -3.75
C ARG A 814 3.42 -26.89 -2.23
N ILE A 815 4.63 -26.86 -1.69
CA ILE A 815 4.84 -26.77 -0.25
C ILE A 815 5.58 -25.48 0.06
N ARG A 816 5.15 -24.78 1.10
CA ARG A 816 5.87 -23.61 1.66
C ARG A 816 5.98 -23.74 3.17
N LEU A 817 6.89 -22.99 3.74
CA LEU A 817 7.08 -22.89 5.18
C LEU A 817 6.78 -21.46 5.63
N ALA A 818 6.05 -21.35 6.73
CA ALA A 818 5.81 -20.08 7.43
C ALA A 818 6.29 -20.22 8.89
N PHE A 819 6.61 -19.09 9.53
CA PHE A 819 7.12 -19.09 10.90
C PHE A 819 6.58 -17.93 11.75
N LEU A 820 6.62 -18.13 13.07
CA LEU A 820 6.38 -17.09 14.07
C LEU A 820 7.60 -16.93 14.94
N THR A 821 7.78 -15.73 15.48
CA THR A 821 8.85 -15.41 16.43
C THR A 821 8.25 -15.00 17.79
N ASP A 822 9.07 -14.93 18.82
CA ASP A 822 8.66 -14.42 20.13
C ASP A 822 8.14 -12.98 20.08
N THR A 823 8.68 -12.18 19.15
CA THR A 823 8.32 -10.76 18.94
C THR A 823 7.21 -10.54 17.91
N ASP A 824 6.95 -11.52 17.02
CA ASP A 824 5.92 -11.41 15.99
C ASP A 824 5.11 -12.71 15.89
N LYS A 825 3.96 -12.72 16.53
CA LYS A 825 3.07 -13.89 16.68
C LYS A 825 1.97 -13.98 15.61
N ARG A 826 2.10 -13.29 14.49
CA ARG A 826 1.12 -13.30 13.40
C ARG A 826 1.64 -13.96 12.14
N TRP A 827 0.82 -14.83 11.53
CA TRP A 827 1.10 -15.40 10.23
C TRP A 827 1.03 -14.31 9.15
N ALA A 828 2.08 -14.11 8.40
CA ALA A 828 2.15 -13.12 7.33
C ALA A 828 2.89 -13.65 6.12
N SER A 829 2.55 -13.19 4.93
CA SER A 829 3.23 -13.57 3.68
C SER A 829 4.73 -13.22 3.68
N SER A 830 5.11 -12.15 4.39
CA SER A 830 6.52 -11.76 4.58
C SER A 830 7.35 -12.75 5.40
N LYS A 831 6.71 -13.69 6.06
CA LYS A 831 7.32 -14.79 6.83
C LYS A 831 7.06 -16.17 6.22
N CYS A 832 6.68 -16.21 4.95
CA CYS A 832 6.49 -17.44 4.20
C CYS A 832 7.62 -17.62 3.18
N THR A 833 8.20 -18.81 3.14
CA THR A 833 9.14 -19.18 2.07
C THR A 833 8.42 -19.26 0.72
N LYS A 834 9.19 -19.35 -0.34
CA LYS A 834 8.65 -19.64 -1.67
C LYS A 834 7.96 -21.01 -1.68
N ASN A 835 6.98 -21.15 -2.58
CA ASN A 835 6.39 -22.45 -2.87
C ASN A 835 7.42 -23.35 -3.55
N MET A 836 7.68 -24.51 -2.97
CA MET A 836 8.53 -25.54 -3.56
C MET A 836 7.67 -26.62 -4.20
N ALA A 837 7.99 -26.99 -5.43
CA ALA A 837 7.29 -28.05 -6.12
C ALA A 837 7.58 -29.41 -5.46
N LEU A 838 6.52 -30.19 -5.21
CA LEU A 838 6.57 -31.56 -4.76
C LEU A 838 5.91 -32.43 -5.83
N PRO A 839 6.66 -33.11 -6.69
CA PRO A 839 6.09 -34.03 -7.68
C PRO A 839 5.40 -35.23 -7.01
N ALA A 840 4.42 -35.78 -7.69
CA ALA A 840 3.84 -37.08 -7.28
C ALA A 840 4.91 -38.15 -7.30
N SER A 841 5.12 -38.87 -6.20
CA SER A 841 6.18 -39.88 -6.06
C SER A 841 5.89 -40.87 -4.95
N GLU A 842 6.35 -42.10 -5.13
CA GLU A 842 6.44 -43.13 -4.09
C GLU A 842 7.62 -42.88 -3.14
N GLU A 843 8.64 -42.18 -3.60
CA GLU A 843 9.83 -41.87 -2.82
C GLU A 843 9.67 -40.53 -2.10
N TYR A 844 10.32 -40.39 -0.95
CA TYR A 844 10.37 -39.16 -0.20
C TYR A 844 11.30 -38.17 -0.87
N ALA A 845 10.76 -36.94 -1.10
CA ALA A 845 11.55 -35.79 -1.50
C ALA A 845 12.13 -35.08 -0.27
N GLU A 846 13.31 -34.52 -0.40
CA GLU A 846 13.86 -33.57 0.58
C GLU A 846 13.70 -32.15 0.08
N LEU A 847 12.87 -31.36 0.76
CA LEU A 847 12.67 -29.94 0.47
C LEU A 847 13.47 -29.12 1.48
N LEU A 848 14.30 -28.18 0.98
CA LEU A 848 15.13 -27.32 1.81
C LEU A 848 14.58 -25.89 1.78
N PHE A 849 14.10 -25.41 2.91
CA PHE A 849 13.64 -24.05 3.10
C PHE A 849 14.70 -23.23 3.81
N TYR A 850 14.94 -21.98 3.36
CA TYR A 850 15.95 -21.09 3.91
C TYR A 850 15.32 -19.87 4.63
N PRO A 851 14.64 -20.07 5.78
CA PRO A 851 14.04 -18.96 6.52
C PRO A 851 15.09 -17.97 7.05
N GLY A 852 16.33 -18.40 7.28
CA GLY A 852 17.43 -17.54 7.68
C GLY A 852 17.74 -16.38 6.72
N LYS A 853 17.25 -16.44 5.47
CA LYS A 853 17.35 -15.33 4.50
C LYS A 853 16.35 -14.20 4.76
N PHE A 854 15.36 -14.43 5.61
CA PHE A 854 14.35 -13.42 5.92
C PHE A 854 14.86 -12.48 7.03
N GLU A 855 14.71 -11.19 6.85
CA GLU A 855 15.02 -10.18 7.89
C GLU A 855 14.22 -10.40 9.17
N THR A 856 13.04 -11.00 9.05
CA THR A 856 12.14 -11.34 10.14
C THR A 856 12.51 -12.65 10.87
N TRP A 857 13.50 -13.41 10.40
CA TRP A 857 14.01 -14.61 11.08
C TRP A 857 15.00 -14.23 12.19
N ILE A 858 14.45 -13.72 13.31
CA ILE A 858 15.24 -13.23 14.46
C ILE A 858 14.63 -13.70 15.78
N GLY A 859 15.39 -13.59 16.88
CA GLY A 859 14.93 -13.95 18.22
C GLY A 859 14.69 -15.45 18.37
N GLU A 860 13.65 -15.82 19.09
CA GLU A 860 13.21 -17.19 19.30
C GLU A 860 12.08 -17.55 18.32
N ILE A 861 12.23 -18.63 17.60
CA ILE A 861 11.21 -19.15 16.68
C ILE A 861 10.20 -19.97 17.51
N THR A 862 9.01 -19.47 17.65
CA THR A 862 7.97 -20.09 18.48
C THR A 862 7.19 -21.14 17.72
N ASP A 863 6.89 -20.88 16.45
CA ASP A 863 6.08 -21.76 15.63
C ASP A 863 6.59 -21.88 14.20
N ILE A 864 6.42 -23.06 13.64
CA ILE A 864 6.59 -23.35 12.21
C ILE A 864 5.28 -23.92 11.67
N ARG A 865 4.90 -23.47 10.49
CA ARG A 865 3.76 -23.98 9.74
C ARG A 865 4.21 -24.43 8.36
N ILE A 866 3.84 -25.64 7.98
CA ILE A 866 4.09 -26.22 6.67
C ILE A 866 2.79 -26.22 5.91
N ASP A 867 2.70 -25.41 4.87
CA ASP A 867 1.51 -25.24 4.06
C ASP A 867 1.60 -26.13 2.82
N ASN A 868 0.68 -27.05 2.69
CA ASN A 868 0.36 -27.75 1.44
C ASN A 868 -0.66 -26.91 0.68
N MET A 869 -0.30 -26.46 -0.51
CA MET A 869 -1.13 -25.53 -1.30
C MET A 869 -2.23 -26.24 -2.10
N GLU A 870 -2.21 -27.58 -2.14
CA GLU A 870 -3.18 -28.39 -2.87
C GLU A 870 -3.98 -29.27 -1.91
N PRO A 871 -5.27 -29.60 -2.19
CA PRO A 871 -6.09 -30.47 -1.36
C PRO A 871 -5.72 -31.93 -1.51
N LEU A 872 -4.45 -32.25 -1.33
CA LEU A 872 -3.89 -33.59 -1.50
C LEU A 872 -3.29 -34.08 -0.18
N PRO A 873 -3.47 -35.36 0.17
CA PRO A 873 -2.85 -35.92 1.37
C PRO A 873 -1.32 -35.96 1.20
N LEU A 874 -0.61 -35.69 2.28
CA LEU A 874 0.85 -35.82 2.34
C LEU A 874 1.26 -36.85 3.36
N GLU A 875 2.40 -37.51 3.07
CA GLU A 875 3.11 -38.37 4.00
C GLU A 875 4.43 -37.72 4.36
N ILE A 876 4.65 -37.46 5.64
CA ILE A 876 5.81 -36.71 6.15
C ILE A 876 6.64 -37.64 7.03
N ALA A 877 7.92 -37.84 6.66
CA ALA A 877 8.85 -38.69 7.39
C ALA A 877 9.60 -37.92 8.48
N GLY A 878 9.75 -36.59 8.36
CA GLY A 878 10.41 -35.81 9.40
C GLY A 878 10.73 -34.39 8.98
N ILE A 879 11.14 -33.60 9.97
CA ILE A 879 11.50 -32.18 9.83
C ILE A 879 12.82 -31.97 10.59
N ASP A 880 13.83 -31.47 9.89
CA ASP A 880 15.15 -31.22 10.48
C ASP A 880 15.46 -29.73 10.43
N PHE A 881 15.82 -29.18 11.57
CA PHE A 881 16.36 -27.83 11.70
C PHE A 881 17.87 -27.91 11.50
N MET A 882 18.42 -27.13 10.61
CA MET A 882 19.76 -27.29 10.10
C MET A 882 20.55 -25.98 10.08
N THR A 883 21.87 -26.12 10.17
CA THR A 883 22.85 -25.05 9.94
C THR A 883 24.03 -25.62 9.15
N TYR A 884 25.06 -24.81 8.93
CA TYR A 884 26.28 -25.29 8.30
C TYR A 884 27.18 -25.98 9.30
N ALA A 885 27.98 -26.93 8.81
CA ALA A 885 28.98 -27.62 9.63
C ALA A 885 30.04 -26.63 10.14
N GLU A 886 30.58 -26.93 11.30
CA GLU A 886 31.75 -26.21 11.82
C GLU A 886 32.97 -26.45 10.91
N PRO A 887 33.90 -25.46 10.86
CA PRO A 887 35.19 -25.70 10.22
C PRO A 887 35.85 -26.94 10.76
N PRO A 888 36.50 -27.79 9.90
CA PRO A 888 37.27 -28.93 10.35
C PRO A 888 38.31 -28.56 11.43
N GLU A 889 38.64 -29.53 12.28
CA GLU A 889 39.71 -29.32 13.24
C GLU A 889 41.03 -29.06 12.50
N GLY A 890 41.68 -27.98 12.87
CA GLY A 890 42.92 -27.59 12.20
C GLY A 890 42.76 -26.57 11.07
N ASP A 891 41.54 -26.22 10.62
CA ASP A 891 41.30 -25.16 9.65
C ASP A 891 41.11 -23.78 10.34
N PRO A 892 41.29 -22.67 9.59
CA PRO A 892 40.96 -21.33 10.09
C PRO A 892 39.53 -21.26 10.62
N ALA A 893 39.35 -20.70 11.79
CA ALA A 893 38.04 -20.60 12.41
C ALA A 893 37.83 -19.27 13.17
N VAL A 894 36.59 -18.87 13.29
CA VAL A 894 36.16 -17.76 14.09
C VAL A 894 35.39 -18.28 15.30
N PHE A 895 35.73 -17.79 16.47
CA PHE A 895 35.02 -18.08 17.71
C PHE A 895 34.39 -16.78 18.23
N VAL A 896 33.15 -16.84 18.64
CA VAL A 896 32.45 -15.75 19.31
C VAL A 896 31.95 -16.23 20.66
N ARG A 897 32.37 -15.58 21.73
CA ARG A 897 32.05 -15.99 23.12
C ARG A 897 32.42 -17.46 23.43
N GLY A 898 33.50 -17.90 22.83
CA GLY A 898 33.98 -19.28 22.99
C GLY A 898 33.31 -20.32 22.10
N GLU A 899 32.26 -19.96 21.38
CA GLU A 899 31.60 -20.87 20.44
C GLU A 899 32.13 -20.69 19.01
N LYS A 900 32.41 -21.81 18.35
CA LYS A 900 32.91 -21.85 16.98
C LYS A 900 31.79 -21.49 16.01
N MET A 901 32.02 -20.46 15.17
CA MET A 901 31.03 -20.01 14.21
C MET A 901 30.81 -21.02 13.07
N ARG A 902 29.54 -21.15 12.65
CA ARG A 902 29.09 -22.00 11.55
C ARG A 902 28.75 -21.14 10.35
N LEU A 903 29.72 -20.97 9.46
CA LEU A 903 29.64 -20.11 8.29
C LEU A 903 29.26 -20.90 7.03
N ALA A 904 28.51 -20.31 6.13
CA ALA A 904 28.22 -20.89 4.82
C ALA A 904 29.49 -21.16 4.03
N PHE A 905 30.48 -20.29 4.15
CA PHE A 905 31.79 -20.42 3.54
C PHE A 905 32.89 -20.34 4.59
N GLN A 906 33.82 -21.23 4.53
CA GLN A 906 34.91 -21.32 5.53
C GLN A 906 35.80 -20.09 5.50
N PRO A 907 36.27 -19.60 6.69
CA PRO A 907 37.22 -18.50 6.78
C PRO A 907 38.54 -18.86 6.06
N ARG A 908 39.20 -17.85 5.50
CA ARG A 908 40.45 -18.00 4.77
C ARG A 908 41.49 -17.05 5.36
N LEU A 909 42.73 -17.49 5.40
CA LEU A 909 43.84 -16.62 5.73
C LEU A 909 44.41 -15.99 4.47
N ALA A 910 44.55 -14.66 4.49
CA ALA A 910 45.30 -13.93 3.46
C ALA A 910 46.81 -14.20 3.62
N GLU A 911 47.62 -13.83 2.63
CA GLU A 911 49.06 -13.99 2.65
C GLU A 911 49.74 -13.27 3.83
N ASP A 912 49.18 -12.16 4.28
CA ASP A 912 49.61 -11.38 5.42
C ASP A 912 49.10 -11.90 6.78
N GLY A 913 48.33 -12.99 6.76
CA GLY A 913 47.72 -13.63 7.92
C GLY A 913 46.38 -13.06 8.37
N SER A 914 45.84 -12.06 7.69
CA SER A 914 44.51 -11.54 8.01
C SER A 914 43.40 -12.56 7.77
N MET A 915 42.38 -12.61 8.64
CA MET A 915 41.25 -13.53 8.56
C MET A 915 40.14 -12.97 7.65
N LEU A 916 40.04 -13.50 6.44
CA LEU A 916 38.97 -13.13 5.48
C LEU A 916 37.73 -14.00 5.70
N VAL A 917 36.58 -13.35 5.92
CA VAL A 917 35.31 -14.01 6.18
C VAL A 917 34.24 -13.49 5.24
N SER A 918 33.57 -14.41 4.54
CA SER A 918 32.34 -14.10 3.77
C SER A 918 31.15 -14.13 4.72
N LEU A 919 30.54 -12.99 4.96
CA LEU A 919 29.52 -12.82 5.98
C LEU A 919 28.12 -13.03 5.41
N ASP A 920 27.47 -14.11 5.80
CA ASP A 920 26.08 -14.41 5.49
C ASP A 920 25.17 -13.77 6.57
N PRO A 921 24.35 -12.77 6.20
CA PRO A 921 23.46 -12.11 7.15
C PRO A 921 22.47 -13.04 7.84
N GLY A 922 22.07 -14.12 7.16
CA GLY A 922 21.07 -15.04 7.68
C GLY A 922 21.56 -16.01 8.74
N THR A 923 22.83 -16.37 8.72
CA THR A 923 23.36 -17.46 9.57
C THR A 923 24.26 -17.00 10.70
N CYS A 924 25.16 -16.08 10.43
CA CYS A 924 26.09 -15.58 11.44
C CYS A 924 26.31 -14.09 11.30
N GLY A 925 26.29 -13.60 10.11
CA GLY A 925 26.47 -12.24 9.70
C GLY A 925 26.95 -11.25 10.74
N PHE A 926 26.65 -10.04 10.51
CA PHE A 926 27.00 -8.95 11.44
C PHE A 926 26.21 -9.00 12.75
N ARG A 927 25.07 -9.74 12.82
CA ARG A 927 24.27 -9.89 14.04
C ARG A 927 25.02 -10.61 15.16
N ALA A 928 25.85 -11.61 14.81
CA ALA A 928 26.67 -12.31 15.81
C ALA A 928 27.66 -11.37 16.51
N PHE A 929 28.01 -10.25 15.86
CA PHE A 929 28.91 -9.22 16.43
C PHE A 929 28.14 -8.01 17.00
N ALA A 930 26.80 -8.11 17.10
CA ALA A 930 25.92 -6.99 17.48
C ALA A 930 26.10 -5.76 16.56
N LEU A 931 26.40 -5.97 15.28
CA LEU A 931 26.56 -4.93 14.28
C LEU A 931 25.38 -4.93 13.32
N TYR A 932 24.88 -3.74 13.03
CA TYR A 932 24.02 -3.49 11.90
C TYR A 932 24.80 -3.47 10.61
N HIS A 933 24.18 -3.90 9.50
CA HIS A 933 24.81 -3.84 8.20
C HIS A 933 23.80 -3.56 7.08
N GLU A 934 24.30 -2.96 6.02
CA GLU A 934 23.54 -2.67 4.82
C GLU A 934 24.46 -2.60 3.60
N TYR A 935 24.06 -3.23 2.48
CA TYR A 935 24.83 -3.21 1.25
C TYR A 935 24.07 -2.53 0.11
N ASP A 936 24.64 -1.45 -0.42
CA ASP A 936 24.14 -0.73 -1.59
C ASP A 936 24.79 -1.31 -2.86
N ARG A 937 23.98 -2.05 -3.64
CA ARG A 937 24.45 -2.67 -4.89
C ARG A 937 24.83 -1.68 -5.98
N VAL A 938 24.15 -0.52 -6.00
CA VAL A 938 24.41 0.52 -7.02
C VAL A 938 25.74 1.21 -6.74
N LYS A 939 25.96 1.63 -5.51
CA LYS A 939 27.20 2.26 -5.07
C LYS A 939 28.29 1.24 -4.76
N ARG A 940 27.95 -0.05 -4.70
CA ARG A 940 28.85 -1.15 -4.29
C ARG A 940 29.48 -0.86 -2.91
N GLN A 941 28.64 -0.38 -1.97
CA GLN A 941 29.04 0.01 -0.63
C GLN A 941 28.38 -0.84 0.44
N LEU A 942 29.16 -1.26 1.41
CA LEU A 942 28.69 -1.92 2.63
C LEU A 942 28.81 -0.92 3.78
N ALA A 943 27.69 -0.51 4.35
CA ALA A 943 27.66 0.22 5.60
C ALA A 943 27.55 -0.77 6.76
N VAL A 944 28.38 -0.63 7.76
CA VAL A 944 28.34 -1.40 9.01
C VAL A 944 28.29 -0.39 10.16
N ALA A 945 27.44 -0.60 11.13
CA ALA A 945 27.27 0.33 12.24
C ALA A 945 27.13 -0.37 13.59
N SER A 946 27.65 0.24 14.61
CA SER A 946 27.33 0.01 16.02
C SER A 946 26.60 1.24 16.56
N LYS A 947 26.36 1.29 17.89
CA LYS A 947 25.73 2.44 18.55
C LYS A 947 26.41 3.77 18.25
N ASP A 948 27.75 3.79 18.24
CA ASP A 948 28.56 5.01 18.21
C ASP A 948 29.49 5.10 16.98
N THR A 949 29.54 4.06 16.16
CA THR A 949 30.47 3.98 15.02
C THR A 949 29.76 3.50 13.77
N GLU A 950 29.94 4.25 12.69
CA GLU A 950 29.52 3.85 11.33
C GLU A 950 30.77 3.68 10.45
N ALA A 951 30.85 2.58 9.73
CA ALA A 951 31.92 2.31 8.76
C ALA A 951 31.31 2.04 7.39
N VAL A 952 31.72 2.78 6.36
CA VAL A 952 31.26 2.60 4.98
C VAL A 952 32.43 2.09 4.14
N PHE A 953 32.34 0.83 3.73
CA PHE A 953 33.28 0.15 2.86
C PHE A 953 32.79 0.26 1.41
N THR A 954 33.69 0.60 0.49
CA THR A 954 33.41 0.54 -0.94
C THR A 954 34.17 -0.63 -1.57
N GLU A 955 33.47 -1.46 -2.35
CA GLU A 955 34.08 -2.64 -2.97
C GLU A 955 35.28 -2.29 -3.82
N GLY A 956 36.41 -2.99 -3.58
CA GLY A 956 37.69 -2.80 -4.27
C GLY A 956 38.46 -1.56 -3.84
N VAL A 957 37.96 -0.76 -2.90
CA VAL A 957 38.63 0.46 -2.43
C VAL A 957 39.43 0.18 -1.17
N GLY A 958 40.72 0.49 -1.18
CA GLY A 958 41.66 0.25 -0.06
C GLY A 958 41.51 1.19 1.15
N CYS A 959 40.34 1.77 1.35
CA CYS A 959 40.02 2.56 2.53
C CYS A 959 38.51 2.44 2.89
N VAL A 960 38.22 2.67 4.16
CA VAL A 960 36.88 2.72 4.75
C VAL A 960 36.64 4.13 5.33
N LEU A 961 35.40 4.61 5.24
CA LEU A 961 34.99 5.82 5.94
C LEU A 961 34.43 5.43 7.31
N VAL A 962 35.13 5.80 8.39
CA VAL A 962 34.71 5.58 9.78
C VAL A 962 34.22 6.90 10.35
N ASN A 963 32.92 7.01 10.65
CA ASN A 963 32.29 8.29 11.05
C ASN A 963 32.70 9.46 10.13
N GLY A 964 32.68 9.19 8.80
CA GLY A 964 33.04 10.16 7.78
C GLY A 964 34.56 10.42 7.59
N LYS A 965 35.43 9.77 8.37
CA LYS A 965 36.88 9.92 8.25
C LYS A 965 37.50 8.69 7.56
N SER A 966 38.38 8.93 6.61
CA SER A 966 39.06 7.87 5.87
C SER A 966 40.09 7.12 6.75
N ARG A 967 40.02 5.79 6.73
CA ARG A 967 40.99 4.88 7.33
C ARG A 967 41.48 3.88 6.27
N VAL A 968 42.74 3.63 6.16
CA VAL A 968 43.32 2.68 5.20
C VAL A 968 43.01 1.25 5.65
N LEU A 969 42.62 0.40 4.70
CA LEU A 969 42.40 -1.03 4.86
C LEU A 969 43.56 -1.82 4.26
N LYS A 970 43.95 -2.91 4.88
CA LYS A 970 44.85 -3.91 4.28
C LYS A 970 44.11 -4.71 3.20
N HIS A 971 42.85 -5.04 3.47
CA HIS A 971 41.99 -5.80 2.57
C HIS A 971 40.74 -5.00 2.22
N PRO A 972 40.60 -4.53 0.95
CA PRO A 972 39.36 -3.94 0.48
C PRO A 972 38.16 -4.91 0.61
N LEU A 973 36.99 -4.35 0.80
CA LEU A 973 35.74 -5.12 0.66
C LEU A 973 35.73 -5.82 -0.71
N ALA A 974 35.48 -7.13 -0.71
CA ALA A 974 35.28 -7.91 -1.92
C ALA A 974 33.96 -8.67 -1.84
N MET A 975 33.28 -8.82 -2.96
CA MET A 975 32.16 -9.76 -3.09
C MET A 975 32.71 -11.11 -3.51
N ARG A 976 32.66 -12.09 -2.64
CA ARG A 976 33.09 -13.47 -2.92
C ARG A 976 31.98 -14.44 -2.56
N ASP A 977 31.85 -15.47 -3.35
CA ASP A 977 30.83 -16.50 -3.12
C ASP A 977 29.38 -15.91 -3.01
N GLY A 978 29.16 -14.72 -3.64
CA GLY A 978 27.90 -13.98 -3.55
C GLY A 978 27.67 -13.22 -2.24
N LEU A 979 28.69 -13.15 -1.38
CA LEU A 979 28.61 -12.49 -0.06
C LEU A 979 29.70 -11.43 0.12
N PRO A 980 29.48 -10.40 0.99
CA PRO A 980 30.52 -9.45 1.36
C PRO A 980 31.61 -10.17 2.15
N THR A 981 32.84 -10.03 1.70
CA THR A 981 34.02 -10.62 2.31
C THR A 981 34.91 -9.53 2.85
N LEU A 982 35.23 -9.58 4.14
CA LEU A 982 36.04 -8.60 4.88
C LEU A 982 37.14 -9.29 5.68
N ALA A 983 38.20 -8.55 5.98
CA ALA A 983 39.15 -8.93 7.03
C ALA A 983 38.52 -8.69 8.41
N LEU A 984 38.24 -9.77 9.11
CA LEU A 984 37.44 -9.69 10.34
C LEU A 984 38.22 -9.02 11.48
N ASP A 985 39.54 -9.19 11.51
CA ASP A 985 40.44 -8.48 12.44
C ASP A 985 40.42 -6.97 12.22
N GLU A 986 40.33 -6.51 10.97
CA GLU A 986 40.16 -5.11 10.65
C GLU A 986 38.80 -4.57 11.10
N LEU A 987 37.74 -5.36 10.84
CA LEU A 987 36.38 -5.02 11.26
C LEU A 987 36.32 -4.87 12.81
N CYS A 988 36.84 -5.85 13.54
CA CYS A 988 36.91 -5.78 15.00
C CYS A 988 37.68 -4.54 15.47
N GLY A 989 38.81 -4.24 14.83
CA GLY A 989 39.63 -3.06 15.16
C GLY A 989 38.96 -1.71 14.83
N ILE A 990 38.00 -1.66 13.89
CA ILE A 990 37.22 -0.46 13.57
C ILE A 990 36.18 -0.20 14.66
N PHE A 991 35.50 -1.25 15.09
CA PHE A 991 34.40 -1.16 16.05
C PHE A 991 34.80 -1.32 17.51
N GLY A 992 36.11 -1.46 17.76
CA GLY A 992 36.61 -1.62 19.14
C GLY A 992 36.21 -2.96 19.77
N ILE A 993 35.88 -3.96 18.96
CA ILE A 993 35.47 -5.29 19.44
C ILE A 993 36.72 -6.03 19.91
N PRO A 994 36.79 -6.45 21.17
CA PRO A 994 37.94 -7.17 21.70
C PRO A 994 38.11 -8.51 20.98
N PHE A 995 39.31 -8.78 20.50
CA PHE A 995 39.62 -10.06 19.87
C PHE A 995 41.06 -10.51 20.16
N ARG A 996 41.25 -11.78 20.05
CA ARG A 996 42.58 -12.43 20.06
C ARG A 996 42.74 -13.27 18.79
N PHE A 997 43.87 -13.15 18.16
CA PHE A 997 44.23 -13.93 16.99
C PHE A 997 45.48 -14.73 17.27
N ASP A 998 45.46 -16.04 17.09
CA ASP A 998 46.62 -16.94 17.36
C ASP A 998 47.41 -17.30 16.09
N GLY A 999 47.14 -16.62 14.97
CA GLY A 999 47.74 -16.89 13.67
C GLY A 999 46.86 -17.82 12.80
N LYS A 1000 45.78 -18.37 13.34
CA LYS A 1000 44.88 -19.31 12.66
C LYS A 1000 43.44 -19.13 13.08
N HIS A 1001 43.16 -18.86 14.32
CA HIS A 1001 41.84 -18.69 14.88
C HIS A 1001 41.65 -17.28 15.38
N LEU A 1002 40.53 -16.67 15.08
CA LEU A 1002 40.11 -15.37 15.59
C LEU A 1002 39.06 -15.61 16.69
N MET A 1003 39.40 -15.20 17.91
CA MET A 1003 38.52 -15.31 19.08
C MET A 1003 38.01 -13.94 19.46
N ILE A 1004 36.69 -13.75 19.36
CA ILE A 1004 35.99 -12.52 19.70
C ILE A 1004 35.38 -12.72 21.08
N GLU A 1005 35.71 -11.82 21.98
CA GLU A 1005 35.25 -11.80 23.38
C GLU A 1005 34.02 -10.94 23.53
N ASP A 1006 33.39 -10.90 24.71
CA ASP A 1006 32.22 -10.06 24.97
C ASP A 1006 32.56 -8.57 24.80
N HIS A 1007 31.59 -7.84 24.25
CA HIS A 1007 31.65 -6.42 24.00
C HIS A 1007 31.14 -5.64 25.21
#